data_5be0dad9071ccd0a4559b4c71efc5375
#
_entry.id   5be0dad9071ccd0a4559b4c71efc5375
#
_cell.length_a   1.000
_cell.length_b   1.000
_cell.length_c   1.000
_cell.angle_alpha   90.00
_cell.angle_beta   90.00
_cell.angle_gamma   90.00
#
_symmetry.space_group_name_H-M   'P 1'
#
loop_
_entity.id
_entity.type
_entity.pdbx_description
1 polymer ?
#
loop_
_entity_poly.entity_id
_entity_poly.type
_entity_poly.pdbx_seq_one_letter_code
_entity_poly.pdbx_strand_id
1 'polypeptide(L)'
;MSDNNQDNTPAQAASSAQYGASSIQILEGLEAVRKRPGMYIGDTSDGTGLHHLVFEVLDNSIDESLAGHCTEINVAIHTDNSISITDNGRGIPTGIKWDDKHEPKRSAAEIVMTELHAGGKFDQNSYKVSGGLHGVGVSCVNGLSKLLKLTIRRDGKVHTMEFVRGVPQNRELETVDGVLTSPIKVVGDTDKRGTEVHFWADEEIFTHVEFHYEILAKRIRELSFLNNGVRIKLNDHRTGKEELFAFEGGTRGFVEYINKNKSVLHPTIFQATGEKMSDQGTNITVDVSMQWNDAYNEQVLCFTNNIPQRDGGTHLTGLRAAMTRVINKYIDEHEYAKKAKVEVTGDDMREGLTCVLSVKVPEPKFSSQTKDKLVSSEVRGPVEEIVTKTLTDYLAEKPNDAKIICGKIVEASRAREAARKARELTRRKGVMDGLGLSSKLADCQEKDPALCELYIVEGDSAGGSAKQGRDRKFQAILPLRGKVLNVEKARFEKMLSSEQITTLIATLGTSIGPDEFNADKLRYHRIIIMTDADVDGAHIRTLLLTLFYRQMPQLVERGHIYIAQPPLYKVKAGRDERYLKDDAEEAQYMMTVALTNASLIPSTGAVPITGDALAELVRQYNLANAIMTRLTRLIDRAALTAIMTGVTLNFESAESTEQTALQMTNTINDPAIKVVAINDDVNGTRTLRVERLHHGNIKVSNIESDFVVSADYKVLENAAATFKGLLGEGAFIRRGEGERVKEIAVQDFHHAMLWLREEAERGVSKQRYKGLGEMNPSQLWETTMDPTVRRLLKVQIEDAIAADQIFTTLMGDDVEPRRAFIESNALRAGNIDV
;
A
#
# COMPACT_ATOMS: atom_id res chain seq x y z
N MET A 1 -47.72 33.12 54.85
CA MET A 1 -47.69 31.77 55.44
C MET A 1 -47.48 30.77 54.35
N SER A 2 -46.54 29.94 54.54
CA SER A 2 -46.05 28.77 53.77
C SER A 2 -44.87 29.06 52.84
N ASP A 3 -43.75 28.64 53.39
CA ASP A 3 -42.41 28.59 52.80
C ASP A 3 -42.36 27.61 51.66
N ASN A 4 -41.63 28.03 50.61
CA ASN A 4 -41.12 27.14 49.57
C ASN A 4 -39.58 27.17 49.65
N ASN A 5 -39.02 26.16 50.26
CA ASN A 5 -37.61 25.82 50.20
C ASN A 5 -37.28 25.32 48.79
N GLN A 6 -36.51 26.10 48.03
CA GLN A 6 -35.79 25.61 46.87
C GLN A 6 -34.39 25.17 47.28
N ASP A 7 -34.14 23.88 47.20
CA ASP A 7 -32.81 23.27 47.24
C ASP A 7 -31.95 23.75 46.07
N ASN A 8 -31.04 24.66 46.36
CA ASN A 8 -29.98 25.05 45.42
C ASN A 8 -28.74 24.15 45.71
N THR A 9 -28.59 23.13 44.90
CA THR A 9 -27.31 22.40 44.81
C THR A 9 -26.38 23.22 43.93
N PRO A 10 -25.21 23.65 44.37
CA PRO A 10 -24.26 24.37 43.49
C PRO A 10 -23.64 23.40 42.49
N ALA A 11 -23.83 23.67 41.21
CA ALA A 11 -23.05 23.08 40.12
C ALA A 11 -21.56 23.34 40.40
N GLN A 12 -20.79 22.26 40.56
CA GLN A 12 -19.34 22.31 40.59
C GLN A 12 -18.83 22.98 39.30
N ALA A 13 -18.41 24.23 39.40
CA ALA A 13 -17.62 24.89 38.38
C ALA A 13 -16.33 24.11 38.22
N ALA A 14 -16.11 23.57 37.00
CA ALA A 14 -14.83 23.06 36.59
C ALA A 14 -13.78 24.16 36.82
N SER A 15 -12.82 23.92 37.73
CA SER A 15 -11.72 24.82 37.98
C SER A 15 -10.95 25.02 36.68
N SER A 16 -11.00 26.21 36.10
CA SER A 16 -10.06 26.62 35.06
C SER A 16 -8.67 26.52 35.64
N ALA A 17 -7.92 25.50 35.24
CA ALA A 17 -6.52 25.38 35.61
C ALA A 17 -5.82 26.69 35.21
N GLN A 18 -5.32 27.41 36.19
CA GLN A 18 -4.64 28.70 36.03
C GLN A 18 -3.40 28.46 35.17
N TYR A 19 -3.36 28.99 33.95
CA TYR A 19 -2.19 28.94 33.07
C TYR A 19 -1.06 29.76 33.68
N GLY A 20 -0.08 29.12 34.30
CA GLY A 20 1.05 29.73 34.98
C GLY A 20 2.40 29.12 34.53
N ALA A 21 3.49 29.63 35.06
CA ALA A 21 4.85 29.12 34.74
C ALA A 21 5.01 27.62 34.99
N SER A 22 4.30 27.05 35.96
CA SER A 22 4.28 25.62 36.27
C SER A 22 3.56 24.77 35.23
N SER A 23 2.75 25.34 34.33
CA SER A 23 2.09 24.64 33.26
C SER A 23 2.94 24.53 31.98
N ILE A 24 4.13 25.20 31.98
CA ILE A 24 5.08 25.11 30.88
C ILE A 24 5.94 23.87 31.08
N GLN A 25 5.81 22.87 30.19
CA GLN A 25 6.63 21.65 30.19
C GLN A 25 7.73 21.81 29.15
N ILE A 26 8.97 21.57 29.56
CA ILE A 26 10.12 21.45 28.67
C ILE A 26 10.27 19.97 28.32
N LEU A 27 10.14 19.64 27.04
CA LEU A 27 10.35 18.28 26.55
C LEU A 27 11.75 18.18 25.98
N GLU A 28 12.53 17.22 26.43
CA GLU A 28 13.90 17.01 26.00
C GLU A 28 14.00 15.77 25.08
N GLY A 29 14.87 15.85 24.06
CA GLY A 29 15.26 14.73 23.20
C GLY A 29 14.06 14.04 22.55
N LEU A 30 14.02 12.70 22.61
CA LEU A 30 13.02 11.86 21.93
C LEU A 30 11.63 11.89 22.59
N GLU A 31 11.51 12.41 23.81
CA GLU A 31 10.20 12.58 24.45
C GLU A 31 9.32 13.59 23.68
N ALA A 32 9.93 14.63 23.13
CA ALA A 32 9.23 15.59 22.26
C ALA A 32 8.66 14.92 21.01
N VAL A 33 9.42 13.99 20.40
CA VAL A 33 9.01 13.21 19.23
C VAL A 33 7.81 12.31 19.58
N ARG A 34 7.89 11.58 20.68
CA ARG A 34 6.80 10.70 21.12
C ARG A 34 5.51 11.45 21.44
N LYS A 35 5.62 12.65 22.02
CA LYS A 35 4.44 13.46 22.38
C LYS A 35 3.79 14.16 21.20
N ARG A 36 4.55 14.44 20.14
CA ARG A 36 4.07 15.12 18.92
C ARG A 36 4.62 14.45 17.65
N PRO A 37 4.36 13.15 17.43
CA PRO A 37 4.93 12.41 16.31
C PRO A 37 4.55 12.99 14.96
N GLY A 38 3.33 13.53 14.82
CA GLY A 38 2.84 14.13 13.58
C GLY A 38 3.67 15.30 13.06
N MET A 39 4.44 15.97 13.92
CA MET A 39 5.37 17.04 13.48
C MET A 39 6.60 16.51 12.75
N TYR A 40 6.98 15.25 12.96
CA TYR A 40 8.21 14.64 12.44
C TYR A 40 7.97 13.66 11.30
N ILE A 41 6.90 12.88 11.38
CA ILE A 41 6.65 11.76 10.45
C ILE A 41 5.29 11.83 9.75
N GLY A 42 4.47 12.84 10.02
CA GLY A 42 3.09 12.94 9.50
C GLY A 42 2.07 12.15 10.32
N ASP A 43 0.94 11.79 9.72
CA ASP A 43 -0.19 11.17 10.42
C ASP A 43 0.16 9.76 10.93
N THR A 44 -0.18 9.49 12.19
CA THR A 44 0.05 8.19 12.85
C THR A 44 -1.15 7.26 12.81
N SER A 45 -2.28 7.72 12.26
CA SER A 45 -3.54 6.96 12.23
C SER A 45 -3.87 6.36 10.85
N ASP A 46 -3.34 6.92 9.76
CA ASP A 46 -3.65 6.53 8.39
C ASP A 46 -2.56 5.65 7.73
N GLY A 47 -1.51 5.29 8.47
CA GLY A 47 -0.37 4.50 7.99
C GLY A 47 0.75 5.33 7.34
N THR A 48 0.53 6.60 7.02
CA THR A 48 1.54 7.46 6.36
C THR A 48 2.79 7.59 7.23
N GLY A 49 2.63 7.94 8.49
CA GLY A 49 3.74 8.08 9.43
C GLY A 49 4.48 6.77 9.70
N LEU A 50 3.77 5.64 9.71
CA LEU A 50 4.38 4.32 9.89
C LEU A 50 5.40 4.02 8.79
N HIS A 51 4.99 4.17 7.53
CA HIS A 51 5.87 3.91 6.38
C HIS A 51 6.99 4.96 6.28
N HIS A 52 6.75 6.18 6.76
CA HIS A 52 7.79 7.22 6.80
C HIS A 52 8.99 6.83 7.67
N LEU A 53 8.77 6.05 8.75
CA LEU A 53 9.88 5.48 9.53
C LEU A 53 10.84 4.65 8.67
N VAL A 54 10.28 3.83 7.78
CA VAL A 54 11.07 3.00 6.86
C VAL A 54 11.83 3.89 5.87
N PHE A 55 11.17 4.92 5.34
CA PHE A 55 11.79 5.83 4.37
C PHE A 55 12.96 6.61 4.97
N GLU A 56 12.88 7.02 6.23
CA GLU A 56 14.00 7.71 6.92
C GLU A 56 15.24 6.81 7.06
N VAL A 57 15.07 5.52 7.33
CA VAL A 57 16.20 4.57 7.38
C VAL A 57 16.72 4.27 5.97
N LEU A 58 15.82 4.05 5.02
CA LEU A 58 16.17 3.77 3.63
C LEU A 58 16.90 4.94 2.97
N ASP A 59 16.47 6.17 3.20
CA ASP A 59 17.12 7.38 2.69
C ASP A 59 18.53 7.54 3.25
N ASN A 60 18.82 7.06 4.48
CA ASN A 60 20.20 7.03 5.00
C ASN A 60 21.08 6.05 4.23
N SER A 61 20.57 4.87 3.87
CA SER A 61 21.29 3.90 3.04
C SER A 61 21.53 4.44 1.62
N ILE A 62 20.57 5.17 1.07
CA ILE A 62 20.68 5.85 -0.24
C ILE A 62 21.71 7.00 -0.17
N ASP A 63 21.78 7.76 0.92
CA ASP A 63 22.79 8.79 1.09
C ASP A 63 24.22 8.19 1.12
N GLU A 64 24.41 7.01 1.72
CA GLU A 64 25.67 6.25 1.61
C GLU A 64 25.96 5.83 0.16
N SER A 65 24.93 5.53 -0.63
CA SER A 65 25.10 5.23 -2.05
C SER A 65 25.47 6.47 -2.86
N LEU A 66 24.83 7.61 -2.61
CA LEU A 66 25.19 8.89 -3.25
C LEU A 66 26.64 9.32 -2.93
N ALA A 67 27.12 8.94 -1.74
CA ALA A 67 28.51 9.11 -1.35
C ALA A 67 29.46 8.06 -1.97
N GLY A 68 28.97 7.09 -2.75
CA GLY A 68 29.73 6.06 -3.43
C GLY A 68 30.12 4.86 -2.57
N HIS A 69 29.48 4.66 -1.42
CA HIS A 69 29.89 3.63 -0.44
C HIS A 69 28.89 2.46 -0.31
N CYS A 70 27.66 2.59 -0.78
CA CYS A 70 26.63 1.58 -0.72
C CYS A 70 26.16 1.16 -2.11
N THR A 71 26.03 -0.14 -2.37
CA THR A 71 25.57 -0.72 -3.63
C THR A 71 24.41 -1.70 -3.44
N GLU A 72 24.19 -2.19 -2.22
CA GLU A 72 23.16 -3.18 -1.91
C GLU A 72 22.41 -2.78 -0.65
N ILE A 73 21.08 -2.83 -0.73
CA ILE A 73 20.17 -2.58 0.38
C ILE A 73 19.16 -3.71 0.42
N ASN A 74 18.92 -4.26 1.60
CA ASN A 74 17.90 -5.29 1.82
C ASN A 74 16.87 -4.76 2.81
N VAL A 75 15.59 -4.78 2.41
CA VAL A 75 14.43 -4.41 3.22
C VAL A 75 13.61 -5.66 3.45
N ALA A 76 13.34 -6.02 4.70
CA ALA A 76 12.57 -7.22 5.03
C ALA A 76 11.45 -6.91 6.02
N ILE A 77 10.21 -7.21 5.64
CA ILE A 77 9.05 -7.23 6.53
C ILE A 77 9.00 -8.62 7.14
N HIS A 78 9.09 -8.71 8.45
CA HIS A 78 9.10 -9.98 9.18
C HIS A 78 7.69 -10.47 9.53
N THR A 79 7.59 -11.73 9.92
CA THR A 79 6.30 -12.38 10.24
C THR A 79 5.60 -11.78 11.45
N ASP A 80 6.36 -11.22 12.38
CA ASP A 80 5.88 -10.48 13.57
C ASP A 80 5.56 -9.01 13.26
N ASN A 81 5.54 -8.66 11.98
CA ASN A 81 5.29 -7.31 11.48
C ASN A 81 6.33 -6.28 11.93
N SER A 82 7.54 -6.72 12.29
CA SER A 82 8.71 -5.85 12.39
C SER A 82 9.35 -5.66 11.00
N ILE A 83 10.24 -4.70 10.88
CA ILE A 83 10.93 -4.43 9.63
C ILE A 83 12.42 -4.19 9.86
N SER A 84 13.24 -4.75 8.97
CA SER A 84 14.68 -4.52 8.98
C SER A 84 15.16 -3.93 7.66
N ILE A 85 16.08 -2.99 7.74
CA ILE A 85 16.79 -2.39 6.61
C ILE A 85 18.28 -2.59 6.83
N THR A 86 18.93 -3.26 5.88
CA THR A 86 20.36 -3.56 5.92
C THR A 86 21.04 -3.00 4.69
N ASP A 87 22.14 -2.28 4.86
CA ASP A 87 22.98 -1.79 3.76
C ASP A 87 24.42 -2.32 3.85
N ASN A 88 25.17 -2.19 2.77
CA ASN A 88 26.58 -2.49 2.71
C ASN A 88 27.48 -1.21 2.67
N GLY A 89 26.99 -0.11 3.23
CA GLY A 89 27.69 1.16 3.35
C GLY A 89 28.90 1.13 4.28
N ARG A 90 29.39 2.30 4.70
CA ARG A 90 30.53 2.41 5.64
C ARG A 90 30.22 1.96 7.06
N GLY A 91 28.93 1.89 7.42
CA GLY A 91 28.47 1.74 8.80
C GLY A 91 28.56 3.02 9.62
N ILE A 92 27.62 3.23 10.52
CA ILE A 92 27.64 4.40 11.44
C ILE A 92 28.93 4.38 12.25
N PRO A 93 29.61 5.54 12.50
CA PRO A 93 30.79 5.61 13.34
C PRO A 93 30.52 5.06 14.75
N THR A 94 31.42 4.20 15.25
CA THR A 94 31.26 3.49 16.55
C THR A 94 32.14 4.07 17.66
N GLY A 95 33.08 4.94 17.33
CA GLY A 95 33.99 5.55 18.30
C GLY A 95 33.30 6.48 19.30
N ILE A 96 33.96 6.68 20.45
CA ILE A 96 33.48 7.61 21.48
C ILE A 96 33.58 9.06 20.95
N LYS A 97 32.49 9.82 21.15
CA LYS A 97 32.42 11.24 20.89
C LYS A 97 32.87 12.00 22.15
N TRP A 98 34.05 12.62 22.09
CA TRP A 98 34.58 13.45 23.15
C TRP A 98 33.98 14.86 23.07
N ASP A 99 32.89 15.10 23.78
CA ASP A 99 32.22 16.39 23.88
C ASP A 99 31.97 16.77 25.36
N ASP A 100 31.61 18.01 25.61
CA ASP A 100 31.34 18.50 26.97
C ASP A 100 29.88 18.30 27.40
N LYS A 101 29.01 17.85 26.48
CA LYS A 101 27.57 17.71 26.72
C LYS A 101 27.20 16.42 27.45
N HIS A 102 27.89 15.31 27.20
CA HIS A 102 27.48 13.99 27.65
C HIS A 102 28.39 13.43 28.74
N GLU A 103 27.78 12.88 29.79
CA GLU A 103 28.43 12.05 30.82
C GLU A 103 27.48 10.86 31.16
N PRO A 104 27.92 9.61 30.96
CA PRO A 104 29.18 9.18 30.33
C PRO A 104 29.36 9.69 28.91
N LYS A 105 30.61 9.80 28.43
CA LYS A 105 30.89 10.05 27.01
C LYS A 105 30.36 8.93 26.17
N ARG A 106 29.55 9.22 25.16
CA ARG A 106 28.79 8.24 24.38
C ARG A 106 29.45 7.90 23.04
N SER A 107 29.16 6.71 22.52
CA SER A 107 29.54 6.40 21.14
C SER A 107 28.80 7.31 20.15
N ALA A 108 29.44 7.61 19.03
CA ALA A 108 28.81 8.39 17.96
C ALA A 108 27.49 7.73 17.46
N ALA A 109 27.45 6.40 17.43
CA ALA A 109 26.26 5.65 17.07
C ALA A 109 25.10 5.88 18.06
N GLU A 110 25.36 5.85 19.37
CA GLU A 110 24.34 6.15 20.37
C GLU A 110 23.80 7.57 20.23
N ILE A 111 24.69 8.56 20.02
CA ILE A 111 24.30 9.97 19.85
C ILE A 111 23.39 10.14 18.64
N VAL A 112 23.75 9.56 17.49
CA VAL A 112 22.92 9.62 16.27
C VAL A 112 21.54 9.01 16.48
N MET A 113 21.45 7.96 17.31
CA MET A 113 20.18 7.27 17.58
C MET A 113 19.32 7.98 18.63
N THR A 114 19.90 8.78 19.52
CA THR A 114 19.19 9.32 20.70
C THR A 114 19.05 10.83 20.73
N GLU A 115 19.90 11.55 19.98
CA GLU A 115 19.88 13.01 19.96
C GLU A 115 19.26 13.54 18.67
N LEU A 116 18.41 14.56 18.79
CA LEU A 116 17.90 15.30 17.65
C LEU A 116 18.98 16.24 17.12
N HIS A 117 19.00 16.46 15.81
CA HIS A 117 19.99 17.33 15.14
C HIS A 117 21.44 16.84 15.31
N ALA A 118 21.63 15.54 15.43
CA ALA A 118 22.93 14.88 15.45
C ALA A 118 23.16 14.08 14.16
N GLY A 119 24.35 14.17 13.57
CA GLY A 119 24.69 13.38 12.38
C GLY A 119 25.86 13.95 11.58
N GLY A 120 26.46 13.11 10.75
CA GLY A 120 27.58 13.48 9.85
C GLY A 120 27.17 14.31 8.63
N LYS A 121 25.87 14.48 8.38
CA LYS A 121 25.35 15.21 7.21
C LYS A 121 25.42 16.74 7.34
N PHE A 122 25.76 17.25 8.50
CA PHE A 122 26.11 18.67 8.72
C PHE A 122 27.53 19.03 8.23
N ASP A 123 28.35 18.01 7.93
CA ASP A 123 29.68 18.22 7.33
C ASP A 123 29.58 18.04 5.81
N GLN A 124 29.68 19.15 5.07
CA GLN A 124 29.63 19.16 3.60
C GLN A 124 30.79 18.38 2.94
N ASN A 125 31.89 18.09 3.67
CA ASN A 125 32.95 17.23 3.15
C ASN A 125 32.56 15.74 3.12
N SER A 126 31.68 15.33 4.01
CA SER A 126 31.22 13.93 4.11
C SER A 126 30.06 13.63 3.16
N TYR A 127 29.15 14.59 2.94
CA TYR A 127 27.98 14.44 2.06
C TYR A 127 27.71 15.74 1.29
N LYS A 128 28.01 15.78 -0.02
CA LYS A 128 27.76 16.96 -0.87
C LYS A 128 26.28 17.19 -1.16
N VAL A 129 25.51 16.12 -1.24
CA VAL A 129 24.05 16.11 -1.45
C VAL A 129 23.48 15.00 -0.60
N SER A 130 22.45 15.28 0.17
CA SER A 130 21.73 14.25 0.96
C SER A 130 20.24 14.51 0.99
N GLY A 131 19.45 13.47 1.16
CA GLY A 131 18.01 13.55 1.42
C GLY A 131 17.70 13.93 2.86
N GLY A 132 18.50 13.46 3.80
CA GLY A 132 18.37 13.73 5.24
C GLY A 132 19.06 15.02 5.66
N LEU A 133 18.31 16.13 5.75
CA LEU A 133 18.86 17.47 6.00
C LEU A 133 18.89 17.87 7.47
N HIS A 134 18.04 17.30 8.31
CA HIS A 134 17.78 17.82 9.66
C HIS A 134 18.46 17.03 10.77
N GLY A 135 19.06 15.85 10.47
CA GLY A 135 19.68 14.98 11.48
C GLY A 135 18.73 14.47 12.55
N VAL A 136 17.46 14.24 12.17
CA VAL A 136 16.40 13.78 13.09
C VAL A 136 15.76 12.47 12.68
N GLY A 137 15.95 11.97 11.44
CA GLY A 137 15.22 10.86 10.89
C GLY A 137 15.35 9.57 11.70
N VAL A 138 16.57 9.05 11.83
CA VAL A 138 16.78 7.76 12.54
C VAL A 138 16.52 7.87 14.04
N SER A 139 16.74 9.02 14.66
CA SER A 139 16.40 9.24 16.08
C SER A 139 14.87 9.28 16.28
N CYS A 140 14.11 9.80 15.31
CA CYS A 140 12.65 9.70 15.32
C CYS A 140 12.19 8.24 15.18
N VAL A 141 12.80 7.44 14.27
CA VAL A 141 12.51 6.00 14.17
C VAL A 141 12.72 5.31 15.50
N ASN A 142 13.85 5.58 16.17
CA ASN A 142 14.16 5.02 17.48
C ASN A 142 13.11 5.43 18.54
N GLY A 143 12.79 6.72 18.63
CA GLY A 143 11.84 7.25 19.60
C GLY A 143 10.41 6.72 19.43
N LEU A 144 10.01 6.39 18.20
CA LEU A 144 8.67 5.91 17.86
C LEU A 144 8.58 4.38 17.71
N SER A 145 9.68 3.68 18.03
CA SER A 145 9.74 2.22 18.05
C SER A 145 9.56 1.68 19.46
N LYS A 146 8.78 0.61 19.60
CA LYS A 146 8.66 -0.18 20.84
C LYS A 146 10.00 -0.82 21.21
N LEU A 147 10.66 -1.37 20.17
CA LEU A 147 11.99 -1.96 20.24
C LEU A 147 12.73 -1.61 18.95
N LEU A 148 14.01 -1.28 19.06
CA LEU A 148 14.90 -1.12 17.92
C LEU A 148 16.24 -1.81 18.22
N LYS A 149 16.73 -2.59 17.24
CA LYS A 149 18.04 -3.24 17.26
C LYS A 149 18.89 -2.63 16.17
N LEU A 150 20.03 -2.09 16.57
CA LEU A 150 21.03 -1.55 15.69
C LEU A 150 22.21 -2.50 15.61
N THR A 151 22.58 -2.91 14.40
CA THR A 151 23.80 -3.69 14.13
C THR A 151 24.68 -2.91 13.16
N ILE A 152 25.93 -2.67 13.54
CA ILE A 152 26.92 -1.95 12.73
C ILE A 152 28.09 -2.89 12.45
N ARG A 153 28.41 -3.08 11.18
CA ARG A 153 29.57 -3.84 10.70
C ARG A 153 30.61 -2.85 10.20
N ARG A 154 31.63 -2.60 11.03
CA ARG A 154 32.64 -1.58 10.76
C ARG A 154 33.97 -1.95 11.39
N ASP A 155 35.06 -1.60 10.71
CA ASP A 155 36.44 -1.80 11.18
C ASP A 155 36.75 -3.26 11.61
N GLY A 156 36.19 -4.22 10.84
CA GLY A 156 36.39 -5.66 11.07
C GLY A 156 35.54 -6.26 12.21
N LYS A 157 34.67 -5.46 12.82
CA LYS A 157 33.87 -5.87 13.98
C LYS A 157 32.38 -5.67 13.78
N VAL A 158 31.60 -6.51 14.50
CA VAL A 158 30.14 -6.37 14.61
C VAL A 158 29.81 -5.72 15.93
N HIS A 159 29.17 -4.57 15.85
CA HIS A 159 28.71 -3.80 17.01
C HIS A 159 27.19 -3.86 17.08
N THR A 160 26.62 -3.98 18.29
CA THR A 160 25.17 -4.02 18.49
C THR A 160 24.75 -3.09 19.63
N MET A 161 23.55 -2.52 19.49
CA MET A 161 22.88 -1.77 20.53
C MET A 161 21.38 -1.95 20.39
N GLU A 162 20.69 -2.11 21.52
CA GLU A 162 19.23 -2.21 21.58
C GLU A 162 18.63 -1.00 22.27
N PHE A 163 17.46 -0.58 21.80
CA PHE A 163 16.73 0.55 22.35
C PHE A 163 15.27 0.15 22.57
N VAL A 164 14.72 0.58 23.70
CA VAL A 164 13.28 0.46 23.99
C VAL A 164 12.72 1.87 24.08
N ARG A 165 11.82 2.23 23.16
CA ARG A 165 11.19 3.56 23.10
C ARG A 165 12.22 4.70 23.12
N GLY A 166 13.29 4.54 22.35
CA GLY A 166 14.36 5.53 22.24
C GLY A 166 15.43 5.45 23.33
N VAL A 167 15.24 4.62 24.36
CA VAL A 167 16.16 4.50 25.49
C VAL A 167 17.10 3.32 25.27
N PRO A 168 18.44 3.53 25.25
CA PRO A 168 19.40 2.44 25.10
C PRO A 168 19.36 1.49 26.28
N GLN A 169 19.41 0.18 25.96
CA GLN A 169 19.40 -0.89 26.93
C GLN A 169 20.81 -1.43 27.13
N ASN A 170 21.09 -1.93 28.33
CA ASN A 170 22.33 -2.66 28.65
C ASN A 170 23.61 -1.92 28.24
N ARG A 171 23.75 -0.64 28.60
CA ARG A 171 24.96 0.14 28.36
C ARG A 171 26.15 -0.51 29.06
N GLU A 172 27.21 -0.72 28.32
CA GLU A 172 28.51 -1.06 28.87
C GLU A 172 29.23 0.25 29.27
N LEU A 173 29.74 0.33 30.51
CA LEU A 173 30.45 1.50 31.00
C LEU A 173 31.92 1.15 31.23
N GLU A 174 32.80 1.94 30.63
CA GLU A 174 34.24 1.81 30.77
C GLU A 174 34.86 3.13 31.18
N THR A 175 35.99 3.08 31.90
CA THR A 175 36.76 4.30 32.24
C THR A 175 38.00 4.37 31.38
N VAL A 176 38.08 5.36 30.52
CA VAL A 176 39.24 5.65 29.64
C VAL A 176 39.85 6.96 30.08
N ASP A 177 41.16 6.94 30.43
CA ASP A 177 41.91 8.10 30.92
C ASP A 177 41.21 8.87 32.07
N GLY A 178 40.51 8.13 32.96
CA GLY A 178 39.80 8.71 34.09
C GLY A 178 38.41 9.30 33.76
N VAL A 179 37.96 9.19 32.51
CA VAL A 179 36.65 9.66 32.07
C VAL A 179 35.73 8.45 31.83
N LEU A 180 34.52 8.51 32.35
CA LEU A 180 33.52 7.49 32.15
C LEU A 180 32.99 7.54 30.73
N THR A 181 33.01 6.42 30.02
CA THR A 181 32.55 6.25 28.62
C THR A 181 31.51 5.16 28.49
N SER A 182 30.67 5.26 27.46
CA SER A 182 29.67 4.24 27.06
C SER A 182 29.95 3.82 25.61
N PRO A 183 30.85 2.85 25.39
CA PRO A 183 31.12 2.31 24.08
C PRO A 183 29.94 1.45 23.57
N ILE A 184 29.85 1.28 22.26
CA ILE A 184 28.91 0.34 21.66
C ILE A 184 29.46 -1.09 21.81
N LYS A 185 28.59 -2.03 22.17
CA LYS A 185 28.97 -3.44 22.42
C LYS A 185 29.48 -4.12 21.16
N VAL A 186 30.66 -4.76 21.27
CA VAL A 186 31.22 -5.63 20.23
C VAL A 186 30.79 -7.07 20.49
N VAL A 187 30.18 -7.70 19.47
CA VAL A 187 29.65 -9.07 19.59
C VAL A 187 30.37 -10.10 18.71
N GLY A 188 31.25 -9.68 17.82
CA GLY A 188 32.02 -10.58 16.96
C GLY A 188 32.88 -9.85 15.92
N ASP A 189 33.60 -10.63 15.13
CA ASP A 189 34.39 -10.15 13.99
C ASP A 189 33.64 -10.37 12.68
N THR A 190 33.92 -9.57 11.65
CA THR A 190 33.28 -9.66 10.34
C THR A 190 34.18 -9.10 9.24
N ASP A 191 34.08 -9.68 8.05
CA ASP A 191 34.62 -9.16 6.79
C ASP A 191 33.62 -8.22 6.06
N LYS A 192 32.35 -8.18 6.53
CA LYS A 192 31.30 -7.34 5.95
C LYS A 192 31.32 -5.96 6.58
N ARG A 193 30.73 -5.00 5.86
CA ARG A 193 30.49 -3.64 6.35
C ARG A 193 29.04 -3.25 6.14
N GLY A 194 28.57 -2.21 6.85
CA GLY A 194 27.24 -1.66 6.68
C GLY A 194 26.50 -1.48 7.98
N THR A 195 25.28 -1.00 7.87
CA THR A 195 24.36 -0.78 8.99
C THR A 195 23.10 -1.61 8.79
N GLU A 196 22.58 -2.15 9.89
CA GLU A 196 21.27 -2.79 9.93
C GLU A 196 20.44 -2.16 11.04
N VAL A 197 19.27 -1.69 10.68
CA VAL A 197 18.27 -1.16 11.62
C VAL A 197 17.05 -2.06 11.55
N HIS A 198 16.77 -2.76 12.65
CA HIS A 198 15.61 -3.63 12.79
C HIS A 198 14.70 -3.06 13.88
N PHE A 199 13.44 -2.74 13.55
CA PHE A 199 12.56 -2.07 14.50
C PHE A 199 11.12 -2.59 14.48
N TRP A 200 10.47 -2.44 15.62
CA TRP A 200 9.05 -2.70 15.87
C TRP A 200 8.37 -1.37 16.17
N ALA A 201 7.43 -0.96 15.36
CA ALA A 201 6.66 0.26 15.59
C ALA A 201 5.88 0.18 16.92
N ASP A 202 5.75 1.31 17.62
CA ASP A 202 5.07 1.35 18.92
C ASP A 202 3.56 1.50 18.76
N GLU A 203 2.81 0.48 19.19
CA GLU A 203 1.35 0.43 19.17
C GLU A 203 0.69 1.51 20.04
N GLU A 204 1.43 2.13 20.98
CA GLU A 204 0.94 3.28 21.74
C GLU A 204 0.93 4.57 20.89
N ILE A 205 1.68 4.62 19.80
CA ILE A 205 1.81 5.78 18.92
C ILE A 205 0.97 5.59 17.65
N PHE A 206 1.06 4.40 17.04
CA PHE A 206 0.42 4.11 15.77
C PHE A 206 -0.87 3.33 15.96
N THR A 207 -1.96 3.80 15.37
CA THR A 207 -3.26 3.10 15.39
C THR A 207 -3.18 1.76 14.66
N HIS A 208 -2.38 1.71 13.60
CA HIS A 208 -2.12 0.52 12.80
C HIS A 208 -0.62 0.38 12.63
N VAL A 209 -0.06 -0.79 12.92
CA VAL A 209 1.38 -1.08 12.82
C VAL A 209 1.73 -2.02 11.66
N GLU A 210 0.78 -2.30 10.77
CA GLU A 210 0.97 -3.19 9.65
C GLU A 210 1.66 -2.46 8.48
N PHE A 211 2.82 -2.99 8.05
CA PHE A 211 3.54 -2.47 6.88
C PHE A 211 2.92 -2.99 5.59
N HIS A 212 2.66 -2.10 4.64
CA HIS A 212 2.11 -2.41 3.32
C HIS A 212 3.22 -2.55 2.28
N TYR A 213 3.35 -3.75 1.71
CA TYR A 213 4.36 -4.07 0.72
C TYR A 213 4.38 -3.09 -0.46
N GLU A 214 3.21 -2.75 -1.01
CA GLU A 214 3.10 -1.91 -2.22
C GLU A 214 3.57 -0.47 -1.98
N ILE A 215 3.36 0.07 -0.79
CA ILE A 215 3.85 1.42 -0.40
C ILE A 215 5.39 1.43 -0.38
N LEU A 216 5.99 0.38 0.18
CA LEU A 216 7.45 0.23 0.20
C LEU A 216 8.01 -0.02 -1.20
N ALA A 217 7.40 -0.92 -1.96
CA ALA A 217 7.81 -1.25 -3.33
C ALA A 217 7.80 -0.02 -4.24
N LYS A 218 6.80 0.86 -4.11
CA LYS A 218 6.75 2.14 -4.83
C LYS A 218 7.98 2.99 -4.52
N ARG A 219 8.24 3.25 -3.25
CA ARG A 219 9.37 4.10 -2.84
C ARG A 219 10.71 3.52 -3.26
N ILE A 220 10.89 2.22 -3.08
CA ILE A 220 12.10 1.48 -3.47
C ILE A 220 12.32 1.56 -4.98
N ARG A 221 11.26 1.43 -5.78
CA ARG A 221 11.32 1.57 -7.24
C ARG A 221 11.78 2.96 -7.66
N GLU A 222 11.20 4.01 -7.10
CA GLU A 222 11.61 5.40 -7.34
C GLU A 222 13.10 5.59 -7.03
N LEU A 223 13.55 5.14 -5.86
CA LEU A 223 14.95 5.24 -5.43
C LEU A 223 15.90 4.45 -6.33
N SER A 224 15.50 3.27 -6.80
CA SER A 224 16.32 2.44 -7.68
C SER A 224 16.53 3.09 -9.05
N PHE A 225 15.50 3.76 -9.62
CA PHE A 225 15.66 4.52 -10.87
C PHE A 225 16.51 5.78 -10.70
N LEU A 226 16.34 6.50 -9.58
CA LEU A 226 17.05 7.77 -9.34
C LEU A 226 18.51 7.56 -8.92
N ASN A 227 18.90 6.36 -8.48
CA ASN A 227 20.24 6.01 -8.02
C ASN A 227 20.79 4.83 -8.82
N ASN A 228 21.29 5.11 -9.99
CA ASN A 228 21.83 4.11 -10.88
C ASN A 228 22.97 3.29 -10.23
N GLY A 229 22.89 1.96 -10.30
CA GLY A 229 23.86 1.03 -9.74
C GLY A 229 23.55 0.55 -8.31
N VAL A 230 22.47 1.01 -7.67
CA VAL A 230 21.99 0.47 -6.39
C VAL A 230 21.05 -0.70 -6.63
N ARG A 231 21.24 -1.77 -5.90
CA ARG A 231 20.38 -2.96 -5.87
C ARG A 231 19.61 -2.97 -4.56
N ILE A 232 18.28 -2.90 -4.62
CA ILE A 232 17.42 -2.90 -3.43
C ILE A 232 16.53 -4.13 -3.49
N LYS A 233 16.63 -5.00 -2.50
CA LYS A 233 15.81 -6.19 -2.36
C LYS A 233 14.72 -5.92 -1.34
N LEU A 234 13.46 -6.21 -1.68
CA LEU A 234 12.31 -6.13 -0.76
C LEU A 234 11.73 -7.52 -0.56
N ASN A 235 11.71 -7.97 0.69
CA ASN A 235 11.18 -9.26 1.11
C ASN A 235 10.00 -9.06 2.06
N ASP A 236 8.89 -9.75 1.82
CA ASP A 236 7.79 -9.86 2.77
C ASP A 236 7.66 -11.32 3.25
N HIS A 237 8.22 -11.61 4.41
CA HIS A 237 8.18 -12.94 4.99
C HIS A 237 6.79 -13.39 5.44
N ARG A 238 5.81 -12.48 5.52
CA ARG A 238 4.40 -12.81 5.85
C ARG A 238 3.71 -13.49 4.67
N THR A 239 4.06 -13.09 3.45
CA THR A 239 3.43 -13.55 2.21
C THR A 239 4.35 -14.35 1.30
N GLY A 240 5.67 -14.36 1.60
CA GLY A 240 6.70 -14.95 0.75
C GLY A 240 6.96 -14.16 -0.54
N LYS A 241 6.52 -12.90 -0.59
CA LYS A 241 6.75 -12.03 -1.75
C LYS A 241 8.15 -11.44 -1.70
N GLU A 242 8.89 -11.58 -2.78
CA GLU A 242 10.24 -11.06 -2.92
C GLU A 242 10.39 -10.36 -4.28
N GLU A 243 11.05 -9.20 -4.30
CA GLU A 243 11.33 -8.45 -5.53
C GLU A 243 12.68 -7.75 -5.42
N LEU A 244 13.45 -7.82 -6.51
CA LEU A 244 14.73 -7.11 -6.65
C LEU A 244 14.54 -5.88 -7.55
N PHE A 245 14.81 -4.72 -7.01
CA PHE A 245 14.81 -3.44 -7.72
C PHE A 245 16.25 -3.06 -8.07
N ALA A 246 16.59 -3.19 -9.35
CA ALA A 246 17.90 -2.87 -9.89
C ALA A 246 17.72 -2.30 -11.31
N PHE A 247 17.20 -1.08 -11.37
CA PHE A 247 16.87 -0.42 -12.63
C PHE A 247 18.06 0.40 -13.13
N GLU A 248 18.21 0.41 -14.44
CA GLU A 248 19.23 1.18 -15.13
C GLU A 248 18.61 2.33 -15.94
N GLY A 249 19.45 3.27 -16.37
CA GLY A 249 19.02 4.36 -17.26
C GLY A 249 18.50 5.61 -16.56
N GLY A 250 18.50 5.66 -15.24
CA GLY A 250 18.13 6.87 -14.49
C GLY A 250 16.71 7.36 -14.78
N THR A 251 16.53 8.69 -14.91
CA THR A 251 15.23 9.30 -15.24
C THR A 251 14.67 8.85 -16.58
N ARG A 252 15.52 8.53 -17.56
CA ARG A 252 15.11 7.99 -18.86
C ARG A 252 14.52 6.60 -18.72
N GLY A 253 15.20 5.67 -18.02
CA GLY A 253 14.68 4.33 -17.75
C GLY A 253 13.37 4.38 -16.96
N PHE A 254 13.22 5.38 -16.10
CA PHE A 254 11.99 5.58 -15.34
C PHE A 254 10.82 6.03 -16.24
N VAL A 255 11.02 6.95 -17.18
CA VAL A 255 10.01 7.31 -18.19
C VAL A 255 9.63 6.11 -19.06
N GLU A 256 10.62 5.31 -19.48
CA GLU A 256 10.39 4.08 -20.24
C GLU A 256 9.54 3.07 -19.45
N TYR A 257 9.82 2.88 -18.16
CA TYR A 257 9.03 2.04 -17.28
C TYR A 257 7.59 2.52 -17.12
N ILE A 258 7.36 3.83 -16.93
CA ILE A 258 6.02 4.41 -16.80
C ILE A 258 5.22 4.24 -18.10
N ASN A 259 5.88 4.34 -19.25
CA ASN A 259 5.25 4.22 -20.56
C ASN A 259 5.13 2.78 -21.07
N LYS A 260 5.60 1.78 -20.32
CA LYS A 260 5.64 0.37 -20.76
C LYS A 260 4.31 -0.15 -21.33
N ASN A 261 3.19 0.26 -20.72
CA ASN A 261 1.84 -0.17 -21.11
C ASN A 261 1.07 0.93 -21.86
N LYS A 262 1.76 1.95 -22.39
CA LYS A 262 1.17 3.07 -23.14
C LYS A 262 1.69 3.08 -24.57
N SER A 263 0.87 3.55 -25.49
CA SER A 263 1.28 3.75 -26.88
C SER A 263 2.06 5.05 -26.99
N VAL A 264 3.39 4.96 -27.03
CA VAL A 264 4.26 6.14 -27.21
C VAL A 264 4.14 6.69 -28.64
N LEU A 265 4.09 8.01 -28.76
CA LEU A 265 3.90 8.67 -30.06
C LEU A 265 5.20 8.79 -30.86
N HIS A 266 6.34 8.83 -30.17
CA HIS A 266 7.66 8.95 -30.80
C HIS A 266 8.69 8.08 -30.08
N PRO A 267 9.68 7.52 -30.80
CA PRO A 267 10.60 6.53 -30.21
C PRO A 267 11.65 7.13 -29.26
N THR A 268 12.03 8.40 -29.46
CA THR A 268 13.12 9.00 -28.71
C THR A 268 12.62 9.64 -27.43
N ILE A 269 13.12 9.19 -26.27
CA ILE A 269 12.89 9.87 -25.00
C ILE A 269 13.80 11.11 -24.95
N PHE A 270 13.21 12.28 -24.74
CA PHE A 270 13.96 13.49 -24.47
C PHE A 270 14.66 13.38 -23.13
N GLN A 271 15.93 13.78 -23.07
CA GLN A 271 16.69 13.86 -21.82
C GLN A 271 17.52 15.15 -21.78
N ALA A 272 17.46 15.86 -20.66
CA ALA A 272 18.32 17.00 -20.37
C ALA A 272 19.00 16.77 -19.02
N THR A 273 20.31 16.67 -19.03
CA THR A 273 21.14 16.53 -17.83
C THR A 273 22.19 17.63 -17.83
N GLY A 274 22.39 18.29 -16.69
CA GLY A 274 23.40 19.31 -16.58
C GLY A 274 23.55 19.84 -15.14
N GLU A 275 24.64 20.56 -14.95
CA GLU A 275 24.93 21.28 -13.72
C GLU A 275 25.03 22.78 -13.99
N LYS A 276 24.45 23.56 -13.12
CA LYS A 276 24.52 25.01 -13.24
C LYS A 276 24.59 25.67 -11.89
N MET A 277 25.46 26.67 -11.81
CA MET A 277 25.51 27.58 -10.68
C MET A 277 24.27 28.47 -10.70
N SER A 278 23.54 28.55 -9.58
CA SER A 278 22.46 29.51 -9.40
C SER A 278 22.99 30.94 -9.17
N ASP A 279 22.11 31.93 -9.28
CA ASP A 279 22.45 33.34 -8.99
C ASP A 279 22.88 33.53 -7.52
N GLN A 280 22.61 32.58 -6.65
CA GLN A 280 23.03 32.59 -5.23
C GLN A 280 24.34 31.82 -4.99
N GLY A 281 25.04 31.38 -6.05
CA GLY A 281 26.28 30.63 -5.95
C GLY A 281 26.15 29.16 -5.55
N THR A 282 24.95 28.60 -5.63
CA THR A 282 24.68 27.18 -5.34
C THR A 282 24.74 26.34 -6.60
N ASN A 283 25.52 25.27 -6.61
CA ASN A 283 25.55 24.32 -7.75
C ASN A 283 24.34 23.41 -7.73
N ILE A 284 23.56 23.42 -8.79
CA ILE A 284 22.33 22.63 -8.95
C ILE A 284 22.51 21.68 -10.11
N THR A 285 22.31 20.38 -9.84
CA THR A 285 22.26 19.35 -10.87
C THR A 285 20.79 19.13 -11.27
N VAL A 286 20.55 19.09 -12.57
CA VAL A 286 19.21 18.84 -13.14
C VAL A 286 19.29 17.61 -14.02
N ASP A 287 18.35 16.68 -13.85
CA ASP A 287 18.14 15.53 -14.74
C ASP A 287 16.64 15.40 -15.00
N VAL A 288 16.24 15.55 -16.26
CA VAL A 288 14.85 15.48 -16.68
C VAL A 288 14.72 14.63 -17.93
N SER A 289 13.75 13.75 -17.93
CA SER A 289 13.37 12.96 -19.11
C SER A 289 11.88 13.08 -19.37
N MET A 290 11.53 13.15 -20.67
CA MET A 290 10.14 13.37 -21.13
C MET A 290 9.85 12.56 -22.38
N GLN A 291 8.61 12.09 -22.49
CA GLN A 291 8.07 11.45 -23.69
C GLN A 291 6.56 11.64 -23.78
N TRP A 292 6.01 11.83 -24.98
CA TRP A 292 4.58 11.93 -25.21
C TRP A 292 4.01 10.58 -25.67
N ASN A 293 2.84 10.25 -25.14
CA ASN A 293 2.05 9.08 -25.47
C ASN A 293 0.62 9.47 -25.89
N ASP A 294 -0.20 8.49 -26.23
CA ASP A 294 -1.55 8.68 -26.72
C ASP A 294 -2.60 9.01 -25.63
N ALA A 295 -2.20 9.02 -24.35
CA ALA A 295 -3.10 9.40 -23.25
C ALA A 295 -3.50 10.89 -23.31
N TYR A 296 -4.51 11.24 -22.51
CA TYR A 296 -5.01 12.61 -22.39
C TYR A 296 -4.53 13.31 -21.11
N ASN A 297 -3.94 12.57 -20.18
CA ASN A 297 -3.50 13.11 -18.90
C ASN A 297 -1.99 13.35 -18.88
N GLU A 298 -1.58 14.38 -18.13
CA GLU A 298 -0.18 14.65 -17.77
C GLU A 298 0.23 13.73 -16.61
N GLN A 299 1.44 13.16 -16.69
CA GLN A 299 2.06 12.43 -15.58
C GLN A 299 3.47 12.96 -15.36
N VAL A 300 3.64 13.80 -14.36
CA VAL A 300 4.92 14.41 -14.01
C VAL A 300 5.32 14.02 -12.59
N LEU A 301 6.48 13.38 -12.45
CA LEU A 301 7.09 13.04 -11.19
C LEU A 301 8.26 13.98 -10.92
N CYS A 302 8.22 14.64 -9.78
CA CYS A 302 9.23 15.62 -9.36
C CYS A 302 9.98 15.12 -8.13
N PHE A 303 11.31 15.24 -8.16
CA PHE A 303 12.19 14.82 -7.08
C PHE A 303 13.25 15.88 -6.78
N THR A 304 13.53 16.08 -5.49
CA THR A 304 14.66 16.88 -5.00
C THR A 304 15.47 16.02 -4.04
N ASN A 305 16.75 15.78 -4.35
CA ASN A 305 17.63 14.89 -3.58
C ASN A 305 16.96 13.53 -3.34
N ASN A 306 16.38 12.96 -4.37
CA ASN A 306 15.60 11.71 -4.38
C ASN A 306 14.26 11.75 -3.63
N ILE A 307 13.90 12.83 -2.97
CA ILE A 307 12.62 12.97 -2.25
C ILE A 307 11.52 13.40 -3.23
N PRO A 308 10.37 12.72 -3.27
CA PRO A 308 9.27 13.09 -4.15
C PRO A 308 8.55 14.35 -3.67
N GLN A 309 8.25 15.26 -4.58
CA GLN A 309 7.41 16.45 -4.35
C GLN A 309 6.06 16.26 -5.02
N ARG A 310 5.04 15.87 -4.26
CA ARG A 310 3.67 15.67 -4.76
C ARG A 310 3.06 16.96 -5.29
N ASP A 311 3.33 18.07 -4.62
CA ASP A 311 2.84 19.40 -4.97
C ASP A 311 3.79 20.17 -5.91
N GLY A 312 4.80 19.48 -6.46
CA GLY A 312 5.81 20.07 -7.32
C GLY A 312 6.65 21.13 -6.63
N GLY A 313 6.80 22.30 -7.24
CA GLY A 313 7.58 23.40 -6.68
C GLY A 313 8.29 24.23 -7.74
N THR A 314 9.34 24.95 -7.34
CA THR A 314 10.10 25.88 -8.19
C THR A 314 10.77 25.18 -9.38
N HIS A 315 11.24 23.94 -9.24
CA HIS A 315 11.80 23.14 -10.32
C HIS A 315 10.73 22.81 -11.40
N LEU A 316 9.52 22.41 -10.99
CA LEU A 316 8.40 22.17 -11.93
C LEU A 316 7.97 23.46 -12.63
N THR A 317 7.97 24.58 -11.91
CA THR A 317 7.66 25.88 -12.49
C THR A 317 8.70 26.25 -13.56
N GLY A 318 9.99 26.01 -13.32
CA GLY A 318 11.08 26.21 -14.28
C GLY A 318 10.92 25.33 -15.53
N LEU A 319 10.62 24.04 -15.33
CA LEU A 319 10.36 23.09 -16.43
C LEU A 319 9.20 23.56 -17.31
N ARG A 320 8.05 23.88 -16.71
CA ARG A 320 6.85 24.32 -17.45
C ARG A 320 7.06 25.60 -18.20
N ALA A 321 7.83 26.55 -17.63
CA ALA A 321 8.18 27.81 -18.30
C ALA A 321 9.09 27.57 -19.52
N ALA A 322 10.10 26.72 -19.39
CA ALA A 322 10.98 26.35 -20.48
C ALA A 322 10.22 25.64 -21.60
N MET A 323 9.43 24.63 -21.27
CA MET A 323 8.61 23.90 -22.25
C MET A 323 7.68 24.83 -23.04
N THR A 324 6.93 25.67 -22.32
CA THR A 324 5.97 26.59 -22.96
C THR A 324 6.69 27.54 -23.90
N ARG A 325 7.81 28.10 -23.51
CA ARG A 325 8.59 29.03 -24.31
C ARG A 325 9.15 28.37 -25.58
N VAL A 326 9.82 27.23 -25.44
CA VAL A 326 10.50 26.54 -26.53
C VAL A 326 9.51 25.96 -27.53
N ILE A 327 8.46 25.30 -27.02
CA ILE A 327 7.46 24.66 -27.88
C ILE A 327 6.64 25.72 -28.65
N ASN A 328 6.21 26.82 -28.01
CA ASN A 328 5.52 27.91 -28.69
C ASN A 328 6.39 28.50 -29.82
N LYS A 329 7.65 28.78 -29.50
CA LYS A 329 8.58 29.31 -30.53
C LYS A 329 8.69 28.35 -31.70
N TYR A 330 8.83 27.05 -31.48
CA TYR A 330 8.92 26.06 -32.54
C TYR A 330 7.61 25.93 -33.33
N ILE A 331 6.44 25.98 -32.67
CA ILE A 331 5.12 25.95 -33.31
C ILE A 331 4.91 27.18 -34.18
N ASP A 332 5.33 28.36 -33.75
CA ASP A 332 5.20 29.63 -34.49
C ASP A 332 6.13 29.67 -35.69
N GLU A 333 7.41 29.29 -35.54
CA GLU A 333 8.41 29.24 -36.63
C GLU A 333 7.97 28.28 -37.76
N HIS A 334 7.28 27.19 -37.46
CA HIS A 334 6.81 26.21 -38.42
C HIS A 334 5.33 26.38 -38.80
N GLU A 335 4.66 27.43 -38.30
CA GLU A 335 3.26 27.79 -38.56
C GLU A 335 2.23 26.70 -38.24
N TYR A 336 2.49 25.79 -37.27
CA TYR A 336 1.57 24.70 -36.93
C TYR A 336 0.22 25.21 -36.40
N ALA A 337 0.23 26.14 -35.47
CA ALA A 337 -0.99 26.73 -34.90
C ALA A 337 -1.77 27.57 -35.90
N LYS A 338 -1.07 28.35 -36.72
CA LYS A 338 -1.67 29.20 -37.76
C LYS A 338 -2.38 28.37 -38.88
N LYS A 339 -1.70 27.29 -39.36
CA LYS A 339 -2.27 26.34 -40.31
C LYS A 339 -3.48 25.61 -39.75
N ALA A 340 -3.47 25.31 -38.45
CA ALA A 340 -4.56 24.62 -37.76
C ALA A 340 -5.68 25.56 -37.32
N LYS A 341 -5.45 26.88 -37.28
CA LYS A 341 -6.37 27.92 -36.80
C LYS A 341 -6.77 27.70 -35.32
N VAL A 342 -5.79 27.40 -34.47
CA VAL A 342 -5.96 27.17 -33.03
C VAL A 342 -4.99 28.06 -32.24
N GLU A 343 -5.37 28.30 -30.96
CA GLU A 343 -4.52 28.93 -29.97
C GLU A 343 -4.03 27.87 -28.98
N VAL A 344 -2.71 27.68 -28.93
CA VAL A 344 -2.08 26.65 -28.07
C VAL A 344 -1.80 27.22 -26.69
N THR A 345 -2.13 26.47 -25.65
CA THR A 345 -1.83 26.80 -24.25
C THR A 345 -0.81 25.82 -23.66
N GLY A 346 -0.25 26.17 -22.47
CA GLY A 346 0.66 25.28 -21.77
C GLY A 346 0.03 23.93 -21.40
N ASP A 347 -1.27 23.89 -21.18
CA ASP A 347 -1.98 22.64 -20.83
C ASP A 347 -2.08 21.71 -22.04
N ASP A 348 -2.30 22.25 -23.24
CA ASP A 348 -2.30 21.46 -24.48
C ASP A 348 -0.94 20.77 -24.71
N MET A 349 0.18 21.42 -24.29
CA MET A 349 1.53 20.88 -24.45
C MET A 349 1.81 19.70 -23.52
N ARG A 350 1.05 19.58 -22.44
CA ARG A 350 1.24 18.55 -21.42
C ARG A 350 0.28 17.37 -21.58
N GLU A 351 -0.68 17.45 -22.50
CA GLU A 351 -1.56 16.32 -22.81
C GLU A 351 -0.77 15.12 -23.31
N GLY A 352 -0.86 13.98 -22.62
CA GLY A 352 -0.13 12.76 -22.90
C GLY A 352 1.37 12.81 -22.54
N LEU A 353 1.81 13.81 -21.78
CA LEU A 353 3.19 13.92 -21.32
C LEU A 353 3.48 12.99 -20.15
N THR A 354 4.51 12.14 -20.28
CA THR A 354 5.17 11.48 -19.16
C THR A 354 6.52 12.16 -18.93
N CYS A 355 6.76 12.63 -17.70
CA CYS A 355 7.98 13.35 -17.33
C CYS A 355 8.49 12.93 -15.96
N VAL A 356 9.79 12.75 -15.83
CA VAL A 356 10.50 12.61 -14.55
C VAL A 356 11.52 13.73 -14.44
N LEU A 357 11.39 14.56 -13.41
CA LEU A 357 12.27 15.68 -13.12
C LEU A 357 12.97 15.43 -11.78
N SER A 358 14.27 15.30 -11.78
CA SER A 358 15.12 15.15 -10.59
C SER A 358 16.10 16.31 -10.50
N VAL A 359 16.14 16.97 -9.35
CA VAL A 359 17.14 17.99 -9.06
C VAL A 359 17.94 17.61 -7.82
N LYS A 360 19.25 17.91 -7.85
CA LYS A 360 20.11 17.78 -6.68
C LYS A 360 20.53 19.18 -6.22
N VAL A 361 20.19 19.49 -4.99
CA VAL A 361 20.36 20.81 -4.38
C VAL A 361 21.05 20.61 -3.02
N PRO A 362 22.16 21.31 -2.72
CA PRO A 362 22.88 21.14 -1.45
C PRO A 362 22.03 21.44 -0.20
N GLU A 363 21.26 22.51 -0.23
CA GLU A 363 20.41 22.96 0.90
C GLU A 363 19.00 23.31 0.43
N PRO A 364 18.16 22.33 0.05
CA PRO A 364 16.82 22.61 -0.43
C PRO A 364 15.88 23.07 0.69
N LYS A 365 14.98 23.99 0.34
CA LYS A 365 13.94 24.50 1.24
C LYS A 365 12.60 23.94 0.80
N PHE A 366 11.82 23.42 1.77
CA PHE A 366 10.49 22.85 1.55
C PHE A 366 9.42 23.62 2.30
N SER A 367 8.16 23.48 1.85
CA SER A 367 7.01 24.14 2.48
C SER A 367 6.60 23.52 3.82
N SER A 368 6.96 22.25 4.06
CA SER A 368 6.58 21.46 5.23
C SER A 368 7.66 20.42 5.56
N GLN A 369 7.54 19.79 6.73
CA GLN A 369 8.42 18.69 7.14
C GLN A 369 8.26 17.44 6.26
N THR A 370 7.07 17.21 5.69
CA THR A 370 6.81 16.13 4.73
C THR A 370 7.46 16.33 3.36
N LYS A 371 8.04 17.52 3.13
CA LYS A 371 8.82 17.89 1.93
C LYS A 371 8.02 17.80 0.61
N ASP A 372 6.69 17.95 0.66
CA ASP A 372 5.80 17.76 -0.49
C ASP A 372 5.98 18.82 -1.59
N LYS A 373 6.52 20.00 -1.25
CA LYS A 373 6.73 21.10 -2.20
C LYS A 373 8.08 21.76 -2.03
N LEU A 374 8.85 21.86 -3.13
CA LEU A 374 10.10 22.60 -3.16
C LEU A 374 9.84 24.12 -3.29
N VAL A 375 10.37 24.90 -2.36
CA VAL A 375 10.23 26.38 -2.35
C VAL A 375 11.53 27.14 -2.61
N SER A 376 12.66 26.46 -2.79
CA SER A 376 13.96 27.03 -3.16
C SER A 376 13.88 27.81 -4.48
N SER A 377 13.82 29.14 -4.43
CA SER A 377 13.66 30.00 -5.62
C SER A 377 14.83 29.90 -6.59
N GLU A 378 16.04 29.65 -6.08
CA GLU A 378 17.30 29.52 -6.82
C GLU A 378 17.31 28.33 -7.81
N VAL A 379 16.43 27.35 -7.65
CA VAL A 379 16.36 26.16 -8.50
C VAL A 379 15.68 26.42 -9.84
N ARG A 380 14.76 27.39 -9.87
CA ARG A 380 13.96 27.68 -11.08
C ARG A 380 14.84 28.05 -12.28
N GLY A 381 15.77 28.97 -12.12
CA GLY A 381 16.62 29.47 -13.22
C GLY A 381 17.46 28.38 -13.87
N PRO A 382 18.26 27.61 -13.14
CA PRO A 382 19.05 26.50 -13.67
C PRO A 382 18.19 25.46 -14.44
N VAL A 383 17.04 25.06 -13.90
CA VAL A 383 16.13 24.12 -14.60
C VAL A 383 15.62 24.73 -15.90
N GLU A 384 15.14 25.98 -15.86
CA GLU A 384 14.61 26.69 -17.02
C GLU A 384 15.64 26.81 -18.13
N GLU A 385 16.89 27.13 -17.81
CA GLU A 385 17.95 27.33 -18.79
C GLU A 385 18.42 26.00 -19.41
N ILE A 386 18.71 24.99 -18.59
CA ILE A 386 19.15 23.68 -19.07
C ILE A 386 18.09 23.08 -19.98
N VAL A 387 16.83 23.08 -19.56
CA VAL A 387 15.72 22.54 -20.38
C VAL A 387 15.50 23.36 -21.63
N THR A 388 15.55 24.70 -21.57
CA THR A 388 15.39 25.58 -22.75
C THR A 388 16.42 25.24 -23.82
N LYS A 389 17.69 25.15 -23.44
CA LYS A 389 18.78 24.83 -24.36
C LYS A 389 18.59 23.44 -24.98
N THR A 390 18.50 22.41 -24.15
CA THR A 390 18.47 21.02 -24.60
C THR A 390 17.19 20.69 -25.39
N LEU A 391 16.03 21.26 -25.01
CA LEU A 391 14.77 21.05 -25.73
C LEU A 391 14.79 21.75 -27.11
N THR A 392 15.42 22.93 -27.19
CA THR A 392 15.60 23.60 -28.48
C THR A 392 16.46 22.77 -29.43
N ASP A 393 17.60 22.25 -28.93
CA ASP A 393 18.49 21.38 -29.69
C ASP A 393 17.76 20.09 -30.11
N TYR A 394 17.02 19.45 -29.19
CA TYR A 394 16.25 18.22 -29.47
C TYR A 394 15.21 18.40 -30.59
N LEU A 395 14.41 19.48 -30.55
CA LEU A 395 13.41 19.75 -31.57
C LEU A 395 14.03 20.02 -32.95
N ALA A 396 15.23 20.65 -32.98
CA ALA A 396 15.99 20.89 -34.21
C ALA A 396 16.62 19.60 -34.75
N GLU A 397 17.19 18.76 -33.91
CA GLU A 397 17.86 17.52 -34.31
C GLU A 397 16.90 16.38 -34.65
N LYS A 398 15.67 16.38 -34.08
CA LYS A 398 14.65 15.33 -34.24
C LYS A 398 13.36 15.88 -34.88
N PRO A 399 13.40 16.37 -36.14
CA PRO A 399 12.26 17.06 -36.75
C PRO A 399 11.01 16.15 -36.89
N ASN A 400 11.19 14.84 -37.03
CA ASN A 400 10.07 13.90 -37.09
C ASN A 400 9.35 13.79 -35.72
N ASP A 401 10.10 13.65 -34.63
CA ASP A 401 9.54 13.60 -33.29
C ASP A 401 8.87 14.94 -32.96
N ALA A 402 9.55 16.07 -33.28
CA ALA A 402 8.99 17.41 -33.09
C ALA A 402 7.66 17.61 -33.87
N LYS A 403 7.56 17.12 -35.10
CA LYS A 403 6.31 17.17 -35.88
C LYS A 403 5.19 16.37 -35.22
N ILE A 404 5.50 15.19 -34.67
CA ILE A 404 4.52 14.34 -33.97
C ILE A 404 4.05 15.02 -32.69
N ILE A 405 4.99 15.54 -31.90
CA ILE A 405 4.69 16.26 -30.65
C ILE A 405 3.82 17.47 -30.93
N CYS A 406 4.22 18.31 -31.88
CA CYS A 406 3.41 19.49 -32.27
C CYS A 406 2.05 19.11 -32.84
N GLY A 407 1.95 17.99 -33.58
CA GLY A 407 0.68 17.44 -34.03
C GLY A 407 -0.26 17.08 -32.89
N LYS A 408 0.23 16.39 -31.88
CA LYS A 408 -0.51 16.04 -30.65
C LYS A 408 -1.00 17.31 -29.92
N ILE A 409 -0.13 18.31 -29.77
CA ILE A 409 -0.44 19.57 -29.08
C ILE A 409 -1.55 20.33 -29.84
N VAL A 410 -1.48 20.40 -31.15
CA VAL A 410 -2.52 21.04 -32.01
C VAL A 410 -3.84 20.27 -31.91
N GLU A 411 -3.79 18.96 -31.86
CA GLU A 411 -4.99 18.12 -31.65
C GLU A 411 -5.61 18.34 -30.27
N ALA A 412 -4.80 18.42 -29.20
CA ALA A 412 -5.24 18.77 -27.87
C ALA A 412 -5.93 20.14 -27.81
N SER A 413 -5.35 21.16 -28.46
CA SER A 413 -5.93 22.49 -28.52
C SER A 413 -7.28 22.48 -29.25
N ARG A 414 -7.41 21.76 -30.39
CA ARG A 414 -8.70 21.58 -31.07
C ARG A 414 -9.74 20.92 -30.22
N ALA A 415 -9.36 19.85 -29.52
CA ALA A 415 -10.24 19.12 -28.62
C ALA A 415 -10.73 20.04 -27.46
N ARG A 416 -9.84 20.83 -26.85
CA ARG A 416 -10.17 21.81 -25.83
C ARG A 416 -11.14 22.87 -26.31
N GLU A 417 -10.93 23.44 -27.52
CA GLU A 417 -11.85 24.41 -28.09
C GLU A 417 -13.22 23.82 -28.43
N ALA A 418 -13.26 22.62 -28.99
CA ALA A 418 -14.50 21.89 -29.25
C ALA A 418 -15.27 21.58 -27.93
N ALA A 419 -14.55 21.14 -26.92
CA ALA A 419 -15.11 20.94 -25.55
C ALA A 419 -15.72 22.24 -24.99
N ARG A 420 -15.04 23.38 -25.14
CA ARG A 420 -15.56 24.69 -24.69
C ARG A 420 -16.86 25.05 -25.42
N LYS A 421 -16.91 24.89 -26.73
CA LYS A 421 -18.11 25.12 -27.53
C LYS A 421 -19.27 24.19 -27.12
N ALA A 422 -18.99 22.92 -26.90
CA ALA A 422 -19.99 21.95 -26.46
C ALA A 422 -20.57 22.32 -25.10
N ARG A 423 -19.72 22.75 -24.15
CA ARG A 423 -20.16 23.25 -22.83
C ARG A 423 -21.04 24.48 -22.92
N GLU A 424 -20.69 25.46 -23.77
CA GLU A 424 -21.52 26.66 -23.99
C GLU A 424 -22.90 26.31 -24.52
N LEU A 425 -23.00 25.35 -25.43
CA LEU A 425 -24.26 24.84 -25.94
C LEU A 425 -25.09 24.12 -24.89
N THR A 426 -24.44 23.30 -24.05
CA THR A 426 -25.10 22.59 -22.95
C THR A 426 -25.56 23.55 -21.86
N ARG A 427 -24.76 24.57 -21.55
CA ARG A 427 -25.12 25.59 -20.56
C ARG A 427 -26.34 26.43 -21.01
N ARG A 428 -26.44 26.74 -22.32
CA ARG A 428 -27.62 27.39 -22.91
C ARG A 428 -28.87 26.50 -22.86
N LYS A 429 -28.71 25.16 -23.05
CA LYS A 429 -29.81 24.18 -22.92
C LYS A 429 -30.19 23.95 -21.44
N GLY A 430 -29.27 23.88 -20.54
CA GLY A 430 -29.50 23.59 -19.10
C GLY A 430 -30.22 24.66 -18.35
N VAL A 431 -30.24 25.91 -18.86
CA VAL A 431 -31.10 27.00 -18.28
C VAL A 431 -32.59 26.78 -18.60
N MET A 432 -32.89 26.02 -19.69
CA MET A 432 -34.30 25.69 -20.04
C MET A 432 -34.73 24.29 -19.54
N ASP A 433 -33.81 23.39 -19.20
CA ASP A 433 -34.08 21.99 -18.80
C ASP A 433 -33.92 21.74 -17.28
N GLY A 434 -33.94 22.74 -16.44
CA GLY A 434 -33.86 22.63 -14.99
C GLY A 434 -34.90 21.69 -14.32
N LEU A 435 -35.80 21.11 -15.09
CA LEU A 435 -36.81 20.15 -14.67
C LEU A 435 -36.44 18.66 -14.88
N GLY A 436 -35.42 18.36 -15.71
CA GLY A 436 -35.08 16.98 -16.03
C GLY A 436 -34.15 16.28 -15.04
N LEU A 437 -33.25 16.99 -14.36
CA LEU A 437 -32.30 16.43 -13.39
C LEU A 437 -32.97 16.04 -12.06
N SER A 438 -34.03 16.74 -11.68
CA SER A 438 -34.71 16.51 -10.40
C SER A 438 -35.45 15.17 -10.29
N SER A 439 -35.70 14.48 -11.42
CA SER A 439 -36.48 13.22 -11.41
C SER A 439 -35.67 11.98 -11.05
N LYS A 440 -34.36 11.99 -11.24
CA LYS A 440 -33.49 10.82 -10.98
C LYS A 440 -32.82 10.87 -9.61
N LEU A 441 -32.37 12.05 -9.18
CA LEU A 441 -31.74 12.25 -7.89
C LEU A 441 -32.80 12.33 -6.77
N ALA A 442 -32.69 11.46 -5.78
CA ALA A 442 -33.38 11.65 -4.52
C ALA A 442 -32.44 12.37 -3.55
N ASP A 443 -32.51 13.70 -3.52
CA ASP A 443 -31.60 14.55 -2.73
C ASP A 443 -31.87 14.48 -1.22
N CYS A 444 -30.92 14.90 -0.40
CA CYS A 444 -31.05 15.03 1.05
C CYS A 444 -31.48 16.44 1.45
N GLN A 445 -31.89 16.59 2.72
CA GLN A 445 -32.35 17.86 3.27
C GLN A 445 -31.20 18.73 3.81
N GLU A 446 -30.11 18.13 4.22
CA GLU A 446 -28.91 18.80 4.75
C GLU A 446 -28.25 19.65 3.66
N LYS A 447 -27.73 20.81 4.04
CA LYS A 447 -27.07 21.76 3.14
C LYS A 447 -25.56 21.81 3.32
N ASP A 448 -25.06 21.40 4.49
CA ASP A 448 -23.62 21.31 4.72
C ASP A 448 -23.04 20.10 4.00
N PRO A 449 -22.19 20.29 2.97
CA PRO A 449 -21.59 19.19 2.23
C PRO A 449 -20.81 18.20 3.11
N ALA A 450 -20.24 18.66 4.22
CA ALA A 450 -19.47 17.82 5.14
C ALA A 450 -20.32 16.74 5.84
N LEU A 451 -21.61 17.03 5.99
CA LEU A 451 -22.60 16.13 6.59
C LEU A 451 -23.38 15.31 5.56
N CYS A 452 -23.25 15.62 4.26
CA CYS A 452 -24.02 15.01 3.19
C CYS A 452 -23.31 13.80 2.59
N GLU A 453 -24.10 12.78 2.25
CA GLU A 453 -23.67 11.54 1.63
C GLU A 453 -24.44 11.29 0.33
N LEU A 454 -23.74 10.93 -0.73
CA LEU A 454 -24.35 10.51 -2.00
C LEU A 454 -24.10 9.03 -2.22
N TYR A 455 -25.16 8.23 -2.30
CA TYR A 455 -25.10 6.86 -2.74
C TYR A 455 -25.33 6.77 -4.25
N ILE A 456 -24.36 6.24 -4.97
CA ILE A 456 -24.47 5.91 -6.38
C ILE A 456 -24.86 4.43 -6.45
N VAL A 457 -26.07 4.15 -6.92
CA VAL A 457 -26.68 2.82 -6.85
C VAL A 457 -26.92 2.27 -8.25
N GLU A 458 -26.68 0.99 -8.45
CA GLU A 458 -26.94 0.30 -9.70
C GLU A 458 -28.43 0.06 -9.92
N GLY A 459 -28.96 0.60 -11.02
CA GLY A 459 -30.31 0.35 -11.48
C GLY A 459 -31.44 0.94 -10.63
N ASP A 460 -32.66 0.78 -11.13
CA ASP A 460 -33.86 1.35 -10.47
C ASP A 460 -34.38 0.46 -9.33
N SER A 461 -34.11 -0.85 -9.35
CA SER A 461 -34.58 -1.79 -8.33
C SER A 461 -33.90 -1.53 -7.00
N ALA A 462 -32.55 -1.61 -6.96
CA ALA A 462 -31.77 -1.30 -5.77
C ALA A 462 -31.93 0.19 -5.38
N GLY A 463 -32.04 1.11 -6.38
CA GLY A 463 -32.34 2.51 -6.19
C GLY A 463 -33.69 2.75 -5.49
N GLY A 464 -34.70 1.92 -5.75
CA GLY A 464 -36.02 1.97 -5.10
C GLY A 464 -35.93 1.61 -3.61
N SER A 465 -35.28 0.50 -3.29
CA SER A 465 -35.05 0.06 -1.90
C SER A 465 -34.20 1.08 -1.13
N ALA A 466 -33.13 1.58 -1.74
CA ALA A 466 -32.28 2.59 -1.13
C ALA A 466 -33.00 3.92 -0.85
N LYS A 467 -33.82 4.38 -1.79
CA LYS A 467 -34.66 5.61 -1.61
C LYS A 467 -35.64 5.49 -0.45
N GLN A 468 -36.19 4.30 -0.22
CA GLN A 468 -37.13 4.04 0.88
C GLN A 468 -36.39 3.84 2.22
N GLY A 469 -35.24 3.14 2.21
CA GLY A 469 -34.50 2.80 3.41
C GLY A 469 -33.61 3.92 3.97
N ARG A 470 -33.24 4.93 3.17
CA ARG A 470 -32.28 5.97 3.53
C ARG A 470 -32.75 6.90 4.65
N ASP A 471 -31.82 7.53 5.35
CA ASP A 471 -32.12 8.74 6.12
C ASP A 471 -32.15 9.96 5.17
N ARG A 472 -33.37 10.51 4.98
CA ARG A 472 -33.58 11.65 4.07
C ARG A 472 -32.93 12.94 4.55
N LYS A 473 -32.50 12.99 5.80
CA LYS A 473 -31.87 14.18 6.36
C LYS A 473 -30.53 14.44 5.67
N PHE A 474 -29.69 13.44 5.53
CA PHE A 474 -28.31 13.62 5.06
C PHE A 474 -27.87 12.65 3.92
N GLN A 475 -28.70 11.67 3.56
CA GLN A 475 -28.36 10.70 2.48
C GLN A 475 -29.13 11.02 1.21
N ALA A 476 -28.42 11.18 0.12
CA ALA A 476 -28.94 11.32 -1.24
C ALA A 476 -28.71 10.02 -2.02
N ILE A 477 -29.64 9.65 -2.93
CA ILE A 477 -29.55 8.47 -3.78
C ILE A 477 -29.60 8.87 -5.24
N LEU A 478 -28.59 8.43 -6.00
CA LEU A 478 -28.53 8.56 -7.45
C LEU A 478 -28.50 7.17 -8.09
N PRO A 479 -29.59 6.68 -8.66
CA PRO A 479 -29.60 5.44 -9.43
C PRO A 479 -28.97 5.68 -10.81
N LEU A 480 -28.03 4.85 -11.20
CA LEU A 480 -27.44 4.81 -12.54
C LEU A 480 -28.04 3.65 -13.34
N ARG A 481 -28.52 3.92 -14.55
CA ARG A 481 -29.10 2.91 -15.44
C ARG A 481 -28.04 2.35 -16.39
N GLY A 482 -27.60 1.14 -16.13
CA GLY A 482 -26.64 0.41 -16.95
C GLY A 482 -25.20 0.90 -16.79
N LYS A 483 -24.32 0.39 -17.65
CA LYS A 483 -22.87 0.64 -17.57
C LYS A 483 -22.53 2.08 -17.92
N VAL A 484 -21.67 2.69 -17.14
CA VAL A 484 -21.15 4.04 -17.39
C VAL A 484 -20.15 4.01 -18.56
N LEU A 485 -20.04 5.08 -19.31
CA LEU A 485 -19.05 5.19 -20.38
C LEU A 485 -17.63 5.00 -19.82
N ASN A 486 -16.83 4.13 -20.45
CA ASN A 486 -15.40 4.04 -20.15
C ASN A 486 -14.68 5.31 -20.60
N VAL A 487 -14.10 6.04 -19.65
CA VAL A 487 -13.46 7.33 -19.89
C VAL A 487 -11.96 7.25 -20.11
N GLU A 488 -11.34 6.07 -20.00
CA GLU A 488 -9.88 5.88 -20.16
C GLU A 488 -9.37 6.44 -21.48
N LYS A 489 -10.08 6.15 -22.56
CA LYS A 489 -9.77 6.62 -23.92
C LYS A 489 -10.90 7.49 -24.55
N ALA A 490 -11.77 8.06 -23.72
CA ALA A 490 -12.86 8.88 -24.23
C ALA A 490 -12.45 10.34 -24.28
N ARG A 491 -12.61 10.96 -25.46
CA ARG A 491 -12.48 12.40 -25.61
C ARG A 491 -13.56 13.12 -24.78
N PHE A 492 -13.24 14.28 -24.28
CA PHE A 492 -14.09 15.07 -23.40
C PHE A 492 -15.50 15.31 -23.97
N GLU A 493 -15.63 15.57 -25.28
CA GLU A 493 -16.93 15.73 -25.96
C GLU A 493 -17.82 14.49 -25.84
N LYS A 494 -17.22 13.31 -25.99
CA LYS A 494 -17.93 12.04 -25.86
C LYS A 494 -18.39 11.81 -24.41
N MET A 495 -17.60 12.22 -23.43
CA MET A 495 -18.01 12.17 -22.02
C MET A 495 -19.22 13.06 -21.75
N LEU A 496 -19.23 14.30 -22.24
CA LEU A 496 -20.36 15.22 -22.11
C LEU A 496 -21.62 14.79 -22.88
N SER A 497 -21.49 13.90 -23.85
CA SER A 497 -22.64 13.31 -24.55
C SER A 497 -23.30 12.16 -23.77
N SER A 498 -22.63 11.64 -22.74
CA SER A 498 -23.17 10.58 -21.86
C SER A 498 -24.10 11.17 -20.82
N GLU A 499 -25.36 10.77 -20.85
CA GLU A 499 -26.39 11.20 -19.88
C GLU A 499 -26.00 10.86 -18.44
N GLN A 500 -25.39 9.69 -18.21
CA GLN A 500 -24.99 9.25 -16.88
C GLN A 500 -23.87 10.12 -16.31
N ILE A 501 -22.85 10.43 -17.14
CA ILE A 501 -21.73 11.30 -16.74
C ILE A 501 -22.22 12.71 -16.48
N THR A 502 -23.02 13.27 -17.36
CA THR A 502 -23.56 14.64 -17.19
C THR A 502 -24.48 14.73 -15.95
N THR A 503 -25.28 13.70 -15.69
CA THR A 503 -26.11 13.63 -14.46
C THR A 503 -25.24 13.58 -13.21
N LEU A 504 -24.17 12.78 -13.23
CA LEU A 504 -23.23 12.67 -12.10
C LEU A 504 -22.52 14.00 -11.84
N ILE A 505 -21.97 14.65 -12.87
CA ILE A 505 -21.30 15.95 -12.77
C ILE A 505 -22.26 17.00 -12.17
N ALA A 506 -23.48 17.07 -12.69
CA ALA A 506 -24.48 18.00 -12.18
C ALA A 506 -24.88 17.72 -10.73
N THR A 507 -24.97 16.45 -10.35
CA THR A 507 -25.27 16.03 -8.97
C THR A 507 -24.15 16.42 -8.01
N LEU A 508 -22.88 16.18 -8.38
CA LEU A 508 -21.71 16.51 -7.55
C LEU A 508 -21.48 18.02 -7.42
N GLY A 509 -21.80 18.80 -8.46
CA GLY A 509 -21.62 20.26 -8.48
C GLY A 509 -20.19 20.75 -8.74
N THR A 510 -19.23 19.85 -8.94
CA THR A 510 -17.79 20.15 -9.08
C THR A 510 -17.36 20.60 -10.46
N SER A 511 -18.22 20.47 -11.47
CA SER A 511 -17.84 20.50 -12.89
C SER A 511 -16.87 19.36 -13.25
N ILE A 512 -16.24 19.36 -14.41
CA ILE A 512 -15.33 18.33 -14.90
C ILE A 512 -14.30 18.96 -15.85
N GLY A 513 -13.10 18.39 -15.91
CA GLY A 513 -11.99 18.80 -16.76
C GLY A 513 -11.05 19.78 -16.07
N PRO A 514 -9.80 19.90 -16.58
CA PRO A 514 -8.71 20.58 -15.88
C PRO A 514 -8.98 22.06 -15.57
N ASP A 515 -9.76 22.77 -16.41
CA ASP A 515 -9.98 24.21 -16.27
C ASP A 515 -11.14 24.58 -15.35
N GLU A 516 -12.15 23.72 -15.22
CA GLU A 516 -13.40 24.04 -14.51
C GLU A 516 -13.67 23.19 -13.27
N PHE A 517 -12.99 22.09 -13.14
CA PHE A 517 -13.16 21.22 -11.98
C PHE A 517 -12.75 21.95 -10.68
N ASN A 518 -13.64 21.94 -9.73
CA ASN A 518 -13.38 22.55 -8.42
C ASN A 518 -13.95 21.66 -7.32
N ALA A 519 -13.07 21.00 -6.60
CA ALA A 519 -13.41 20.09 -5.50
C ALA A 519 -14.09 20.85 -4.33
N ASP A 520 -13.84 22.16 -4.14
CA ASP A 520 -14.42 22.94 -3.06
C ASP A 520 -15.94 23.21 -3.26
N LYS A 521 -16.44 22.96 -4.48
CA LYS A 521 -17.88 23.04 -4.81
C LYS A 521 -18.61 21.71 -4.64
N LEU A 522 -17.93 20.69 -4.13
CA LEU A 522 -18.51 19.36 -3.92
C LEU A 522 -19.70 19.44 -2.97
N ARG A 523 -20.85 18.89 -3.38
CA ARG A 523 -22.10 18.90 -2.60
C ARG A 523 -22.20 17.79 -1.56
N TYR A 524 -21.39 16.74 -1.67
CA TYR A 524 -21.41 15.56 -0.80
C TYR A 524 -19.99 15.13 -0.48
N HIS A 525 -19.55 15.30 0.77
CA HIS A 525 -18.19 14.92 1.14
C HIS A 525 -17.99 13.40 1.28
N ARG A 526 -19.07 12.61 1.23
CA ARG A 526 -19.02 11.15 1.11
C ARG A 526 -19.79 10.71 -0.13
N ILE A 527 -19.05 10.22 -1.12
CA ILE A 527 -19.57 9.63 -2.34
C ILE A 527 -19.39 8.12 -2.20
N ILE A 528 -20.50 7.40 -2.09
CA ILE A 528 -20.51 5.98 -1.76
C ILE A 528 -20.99 5.20 -2.97
N ILE A 529 -20.10 4.40 -3.56
CA ILE A 529 -20.44 3.48 -4.65
C ILE A 529 -21.08 2.24 -4.05
N MET A 530 -22.31 1.95 -4.42
CA MET A 530 -23.09 0.82 -3.91
C MET A 530 -23.66 0.03 -5.08
N THR A 531 -22.90 -1.00 -5.51
CA THR A 531 -23.22 -1.89 -6.64
C THR A 531 -23.46 -3.31 -6.14
N ASP A 532 -24.11 -4.12 -6.95
CA ASP A 532 -24.35 -5.52 -6.69
C ASP A 532 -23.04 -6.32 -6.53
N ALA A 533 -23.08 -7.43 -5.81
CA ALA A 533 -21.94 -8.31 -5.57
C ALA A 533 -21.72 -9.32 -6.71
N ASP A 534 -22.00 -8.93 -7.94
CA ASP A 534 -21.84 -9.72 -9.15
C ASP A 534 -20.80 -9.12 -10.11
N VAL A 535 -20.60 -9.75 -11.26
CA VAL A 535 -19.62 -9.32 -12.27
C VAL A 535 -19.99 -7.99 -12.92
N ASP A 536 -21.28 -7.68 -13.09
CA ASP A 536 -21.75 -6.43 -13.67
C ASP A 536 -21.57 -5.28 -12.70
N GLY A 537 -21.89 -5.47 -11.41
CA GLY A 537 -21.64 -4.51 -10.36
C GLY A 537 -20.15 -4.21 -10.15
N ALA A 538 -19.30 -5.24 -10.24
CA ALA A 538 -17.84 -5.05 -10.21
C ALA A 538 -17.35 -4.22 -11.40
N HIS A 539 -17.92 -4.42 -12.60
CA HIS A 539 -17.59 -3.64 -13.78
C HIS A 539 -18.05 -2.19 -13.66
N ILE A 540 -19.27 -1.94 -13.20
CA ILE A 540 -19.80 -0.57 -12.98
C ILE A 540 -18.93 0.16 -11.95
N ARG A 541 -18.53 -0.49 -10.86
CA ARG A 541 -17.61 0.05 -9.86
C ARG A 541 -16.28 0.44 -10.49
N THR A 542 -15.70 -0.42 -11.32
CA THR A 542 -14.43 -0.13 -12.02
C THR A 542 -14.56 1.07 -12.96
N LEU A 543 -15.67 1.18 -13.72
CA LEU A 543 -15.95 2.31 -14.59
C LEU A 543 -16.07 3.64 -13.81
N LEU A 544 -16.75 3.62 -12.67
CA LEU A 544 -16.88 4.79 -11.79
C LEU A 544 -15.53 5.18 -11.18
N LEU A 545 -14.74 4.21 -10.72
CA LEU A 545 -13.40 4.48 -10.21
C LEU A 545 -12.49 5.06 -11.31
N THR A 546 -12.59 4.56 -12.54
CA THR A 546 -11.86 5.12 -13.70
C THR A 546 -12.27 6.58 -13.94
N LEU A 547 -13.57 6.90 -13.88
CA LEU A 547 -14.06 8.26 -14.02
C LEU A 547 -13.50 9.19 -12.92
N PHE A 548 -13.58 8.80 -11.66
CA PHE A 548 -13.07 9.60 -10.56
C PHE A 548 -11.55 9.77 -10.63
N TYR A 549 -10.83 8.69 -10.89
CA TYR A 549 -9.38 8.72 -10.98
C TYR A 549 -8.87 9.59 -12.13
N ARG A 550 -9.47 9.47 -13.34
CA ARG A 550 -9.02 10.18 -14.56
C ARG A 550 -9.50 11.62 -14.63
N GLN A 551 -10.72 11.91 -14.16
CA GLN A 551 -11.38 13.19 -14.39
C GLN A 551 -11.54 14.05 -13.14
N MET A 552 -11.48 13.43 -11.95
CA MET A 552 -11.72 14.09 -10.67
C MET A 552 -10.73 13.58 -9.59
N PRO A 553 -9.39 13.52 -9.87
CA PRO A 553 -8.43 12.88 -8.96
C PRO A 553 -8.44 13.49 -7.56
N GLN A 554 -8.65 14.80 -7.44
CA GLN A 554 -8.73 15.48 -6.13
C GLN A 554 -9.82 14.90 -5.21
N LEU A 555 -10.91 14.32 -5.76
CA LEU A 555 -11.95 13.69 -4.92
C LEU A 555 -11.44 12.40 -4.28
N VAL A 556 -10.55 11.67 -4.96
CA VAL A 556 -9.90 10.47 -4.42
C VAL A 556 -8.82 10.88 -3.42
N GLU A 557 -7.98 11.84 -3.77
CA GLU A 557 -6.89 12.35 -2.93
C GLU A 557 -7.40 12.94 -1.61
N ARG A 558 -8.50 13.69 -1.64
CA ARG A 558 -9.16 14.26 -0.46
C ARG A 558 -9.97 13.21 0.33
N GLY A 559 -10.08 11.98 -0.18
CA GLY A 559 -10.76 10.88 0.51
C GLY A 559 -12.27 10.98 0.53
N HIS A 560 -12.89 11.50 -0.53
CA HIS A 560 -14.34 11.61 -0.65
C HIS A 560 -15.02 10.37 -1.24
N ILE A 561 -14.25 9.41 -1.80
CA ILE A 561 -14.78 8.23 -2.49
C ILE A 561 -14.75 7.02 -1.56
N TYR A 562 -15.90 6.34 -1.47
CA TYR A 562 -16.10 5.14 -0.66
C TYR A 562 -16.81 4.05 -1.47
N ILE A 563 -16.60 2.81 -1.07
CA ILE A 563 -17.32 1.63 -1.59
C ILE A 563 -18.09 1.03 -0.43
N ALA A 564 -19.40 0.89 -0.59
CA ALA A 564 -20.25 0.20 0.38
C ALA A 564 -19.92 -1.30 0.39
N GLN A 565 -19.95 -1.89 1.56
CA GLN A 565 -19.72 -3.32 1.76
C GLN A 565 -21.00 -3.97 2.34
N PRO A 566 -22.00 -4.25 1.51
CA PRO A 566 -23.17 -4.98 1.96
C PRO A 566 -22.79 -6.40 2.39
N PRO A 567 -23.53 -7.03 3.32
CA PRO A 567 -23.28 -8.40 3.71
C PRO A 567 -23.63 -9.37 2.56
N LEU A 568 -22.79 -10.40 2.40
CA LEU A 568 -23.06 -11.48 1.44
C LEU A 568 -23.99 -12.54 2.00
N TYR A 569 -24.03 -12.70 3.31
CA TYR A 569 -24.82 -13.77 3.95
C TYR A 569 -25.73 -13.23 5.05
N LYS A 570 -26.90 -13.85 5.14
CA LYS A 570 -27.77 -13.83 6.31
C LYS A 570 -27.84 -15.24 6.87
N VAL A 571 -27.46 -15.42 8.13
CA VAL A 571 -27.48 -16.71 8.80
C VAL A 571 -28.46 -16.68 9.98
N LYS A 572 -29.11 -17.80 10.22
CA LYS A 572 -30.05 -17.95 11.32
C LYS A 572 -29.82 -19.29 12.00
N ALA A 573 -29.48 -19.24 13.29
CA ALA A 573 -29.29 -20.38 14.16
C ALA A 573 -30.30 -20.29 15.32
N GLY A 574 -31.39 -21.00 15.25
CA GLY A 574 -32.47 -20.92 16.22
C GLY A 574 -33.12 -19.52 16.28
N ARG A 575 -32.88 -18.75 17.35
CA ARG A 575 -33.34 -17.36 17.51
C ARG A 575 -32.29 -16.32 17.13
N ASP A 576 -31.04 -16.72 16.98
CA ASP A 576 -29.94 -15.82 16.60
C ASP A 576 -29.95 -15.63 15.07
N GLU A 577 -30.03 -14.38 14.63
CA GLU A 577 -30.01 -13.99 13.22
C GLU A 577 -28.93 -12.94 13.04
N ARG A 578 -28.02 -13.18 12.09
CA ARG A 578 -26.86 -12.30 11.84
C ARG A 578 -26.62 -12.11 10.36
N TYR A 579 -26.07 -10.93 10.03
CA TYR A 579 -25.54 -10.64 8.71
C TYR A 579 -24.00 -10.77 8.73
N LEU A 580 -23.45 -11.45 7.74
CA LEU A 580 -22.01 -11.72 7.62
C LEU A 580 -21.51 -11.13 6.30
N LYS A 581 -20.36 -10.48 6.38
CA LYS A 581 -19.81 -9.68 5.29
C LYS A 581 -19.39 -10.55 4.10
N ASP A 582 -18.62 -11.61 4.38
CA ASP A 582 -17.94 -12.42 3.38
C ASP A 582 -17.81 -13.89 3.81
N ASP A 583 -17.21 -14.70 2.95
CA ASP A 583 -16.97 -16.12 3.20
C ASP A 583 -16.09 -16.37 4.44
N ALA A 584 -15.21 -15.44 4.79
CA ALA A 584 -14.33 -15.57 5.95
C ALA A 584 -15.11 -15.40 7.26
N GLU A 585 -16.00 -14.39 7.34
CA GLU A 585 -16.90 -14.21 8.50
C GLU A 585 -17.89 -15.36 8.60
N GLU A 586 -18.38 -15.89 7.45
CA GLU A 586 -19.25 -17.07 7.43
C GLU A 586 -18.54 -18.30 7.99
N ALA A 587 -17.31 -18.57 7.54
CA ALA A 587 -16.52 -19.69 8.04
C ALA A 587 -16.23 -19.56 9.55
N GLN A 588 -15.91 -18.35 10.02
CA GLN A 588 -15.68 -18.09 11.43
C GLN A 588 -16.94 -18.27 12.27
N TYR A 589 -18.10 -17.79 11.79
CA TYR A 589 -19.37 -17.96 12.45
C TYR A 589 -19.77 -19.44 12.53
N MET A 590 -19.67 -20.16 11.40
CA MET A 590 -19.95 -21.60 11.35
C MET A 590 -19.06 -22.39 12.30
N MET A 591 -17.80 -22.00 12.43
CA MET A 591 -16.87 -22.60 13.37
C MET A 591 -17.29 -22.35 14.83
N THR A 592 -17.70 -21.15 15.18
CA THR A 592 -18.22 -20.81 16.51
C THR A 592 -19.45 -21.65 16.84
N VAL A 593 -20.36 -21.78 15.88
CA VAL A 593 -21.56 -22.64 16.04
C VAL A 593 -21.17 -24.11 16.19
N ALA A 594 -20.20 -24.60 15.42
CA ALA A 594 -19.72 -25.98 15.45
C ALA A 594 -19.12 -26.35 16.82
N LEU A 595 -18.36 -25.43 17.42
CA LEU A 595 -17.71 -25.64 18.72
C LEU A 595 -18.65 -25.49 19.91
N THR A 596 -19.81 -24.89 19.72
CA THR A 596 -20.80 -24.74 20.79
C THR A 596 -21.27 -26.12 21.27
N ASN A 597 -21.04 -26.42 22.56
CA ASN A 597 -21.33 -27.72 23.19
C ASN A 597 -20.64 -28.92 22.52
N ALA A 598 -19.45 -28.68 21.93
CA ALA A 598 -18.61 -29.72 21.38
C ALA A 598 -17.56 -30.17 22.40
N SER A 599 -17.23 -31.47 22.38
CA SER A 599 -16.15 -32.04 23.18
C SER A 599 -15.46 -33.17 22.42
N LEU A 600 -14.14 -33.10 22.38
CA LEU A 600 -13.26 -34.13 21.80
C LEU A 600 -12.74 -35.01 22.90
N ILE A 601 -12.95 -36.31 22.80
CA ILE A 601 -12.40 -37.31 23.69
C ILE A 601 -11.25 -38.01 22.94
N PRO A 602 -9.99 -37.71 23.32
CA PRO A 602 -8.80 -38.13 22.56
C PRO A 602 -8.55 -39.64 22.55
N SER A 603 -9.01 -40.38 23.58
CA SER A 603 -8.92 -41.84 23.66
C SER A 603 -9.86 -42.33 24.74
N THR A 604 -10.07 -43.64 24.80
CA THR A 604 -10.96 -44.30 25.82
C THR A 604 -10.50 -43.89 27.24
N GLY A 605 -11.37 -43.22 27.98
CA GLY A 605 -11.11 -42.81 29.39
C GLY A 605 -10.30 -41.50 29.52
N ALA A 606 -9.93 -40.85 28.45
CA ALA A 606 -9.25 -39.56 28.52
C ALA A 606 -10.19 -38.41 28.92
N VAL A 607 -9.60 -37.37 29.51
CA VAL A 607 -10.32 -36.13 29.84
C VAL A 607 -10.81 -35.44 28.56
N PRO A 608 -12.12 -35.08 28.48
CA PRO A 608 -12.65 -34.38 27.33
C PRO A 608 -11.98 -33.01 27.14
N ILE A 609 -11.57 -32.72 25.92
CA ILE A 609 -11.09 -31.38 25.49
C ILE A 609 -12.32 -30.58 25.04
N THR A 610 -12.59 -29.45 25.71
CA THR A 610 -13.77 -28.62 25.49
C THR A 610 -13.44 -27.11 25.51
N GLY A 611 -14.38 -26.27 25.12
CA GLY A 611 -14.28 -24.82 25.27
C GLY A 611 -13.04 -24.25 24.59
N ASP A 612 -12.31 -23.39 25.30
CA ASP A 612 -11.15 -22.65 24.74
C ASP A 612 -10.00 -23.59 24.29
N ALA A 613 -9.80 -24.73 25.00
CA ALA A 613 -8.78 -25.70 24.61
C ALA A 613 -9.09 -26.34 23.24
N LEU A 614 -10.35 -26.70 23.00
CA LEU A 614 -10.79 -27.23 21.69
C LEU A 614 -10.73 -26.13 20.62
N ALA A 615 -11.12 -24.90 20.96
CA ALA A 615 -11.08 -23.76 20.06
C ALA A 615 -9.63 -23.43 19.62
N GLU A 616 -8.66 -23.56 20.54
CA GLU A 616 -7.24 -23.37 20.20
C GLU A 616 -6.72 -24.44 19.22
N LEU A 617 -7.03 -25.70 19.46
CA LEU A 617 -6.68 -26.79 18.54
C LEU A 617 -7.28 -26.53 17.14
N VAL A 618 -8.53 -26.13 17.09
CA VAL A 618 -9.22 -25.80 15.82
C VAL A 618 -8.56 -24.61 15.12
N ARG A 619 -8.14 -23.60 15.85
CA ARG A 619 -7.45 -22.43 15.29
C ARG A 619 -6.11 -22.82 14.66
N GLN A 620 -5.31 -23.61 15.37
CA GLN A 620 -4.02 -24.14 14.87
C GLN A 620 -4.23 -25.03 13.63
N TYR A 621 -5.22 -25.90 13.65
CA TYR A 621 -5.58 -26.73 12.52
C TYR A 621 -5.99 -25.92 11.29
N ASN A 622 -6.88 -24.94 11.46
CA ASN A 622 -7.34 -24.09 10.37
C ASN A 622 -6.22 -23.23 9.76
N LEU A 623 -5.33 -22.71 10.60
CA LEU A 623 -4.14 -21.96 10.13
C LEU A 623 -3.23 -22.86 9.29
N ALA A 624 -2.91 -24.05 9.77
CA ALA A 624 -2.10 -25.01 9.02
C ALA A 624 -2.78 -25.44 7.71
N ASN A 625 -4.09 -25.71 7.72
CA ASN A 625 -4.84 -26.07 6.52
C ASN A 625 -4.95 -24.93 5.50
N ALA A 626 -5.06 -23.68 5.94
CA ALA A 626 -5.05 -22.51 5.06
C ALA A 626 -3.66 -22.35 4.38
N ILE A 627 -2.57 -22.53 5.13
CA ILE A 627 -1.20 -22.54 4.60
C ILE A 627 -1.04 -23.69 3.59
N MET A 628 -1.45 -24.91 3.95
CA MET A 628 -1.41 -26.04 3.02
C MET A 628 -2.16 -25.75 1.72
N THR A 629 -3.39 -25.23 1.81
CA THR A 629 -4.20 -24.90 0.63
C THR A 629 -3.50 -23.87 -0.27
N ARG A 630 -2.84 -22.87 0.30
CA ARG A 630 -2.05 -21.89 -0.43
C ARG A 630 -0.83 -22.53 -1.11
N LEU A 631 -0.10 -23.33 -0.36
CA LEU A 631 1.13 -23.98 -0.82
C LEU A 631 0.88 -25.09 -1.85
N THR A 632 -0.33 -25.67 -1.95
CA THR A 632 -0.64 -26.69 -2.97
C THR A 632 -0.47 -26.21 -4.41
N ARG A 633 -0.35 -24.90 -4.62
CA ARG A 633 -0.01 -24.31 -5.93
C ARG A 633 1.46 -24.52 -6.32
N LEU A 634 2.34 -24.67 -5.34
CA LEU A 634 3.80 -24.79 -5.51
C LEU A 634 4.30 -26.18 -5.13
N ILE A 635 3.77 -26.77 -4.07
CA ILE A 635 4.19 -28.05 -3.50
C ILE A 635 3.03 -29.04 -3.57
N ASP A 636 3.32 -30.29 -3.90
CA ASP A 636 2.29 -31.33 -3.95
C ASP A 636 1.59 -31.50 -2.60
N ARG A 637 0.26 -31.61 -2.62
CA ARG A 637 -0.57 -31.73 -1.41
C ARG A 637 -0.20 -32.91 -0.53
N ALA A 638 0.18 -34.05 -1.12
CA ALA A 638 0.57 -35.23 -0.35
C ALA A 638 1.86 -35.01 0.43
N ALA A 639 2.84 -34.27 -0.16
CA ALA A 639 4.06 -33.89 0.55
C ALA A 639 3.76 -32.96 1.72
N LEU A 640 2.89 -31.95 1.54
CA LEU A 640 2.45 -31.08 2.64
C LEU A 640 1.70 -31.87 3.73
N THR A 641 0.88 -32.84 3.34
CA THR A 641 0.19 -33.72 4.29
C THR A 641 1.18 -34.58 5.06
N ALA A 642 2.23 -35.10 4.41
CA ALA A 642 3.30 -35.86 5.08
C ALA A 642 4.03 -35.01 6.14
N ILE A 643 4.28 -33.73 5.87
CA ILE A 643 4.83 -32.79 6.88
C ILE A 643 3.86 -32.67 8.06
N MET A 644 2.57 -32.47 7.80
CA MET A 644 1.54 -32.38 8.84
C MET A 644 1.37 -33.67 9.65
N THR A 645 1.75 -34.82 9.13
CA THR A 645 1.78 -36.10 9.86
C THR A 645 3.08 -36.37 10.61
N GLY A 646 4.03 -35.40 10.55
CA GLY A 646 5.23 -35.41 11.36
C GLY A 646 6.51 -35.83 10.64
N VAL A 647 6.57 -35.69 9.32
CA VAL A 647 7.84 -35.76 8.56
C VAL A 647 8.57 -34.43 8.73
N THR A 648 9.75 -34.48 9.33
CA THR A 648 10.61 -33.29 9.49
C THR A 648 11.57 -33.20 8.32
N LEU A 649 11.65 -32.03 7.69
CA LEU A 649 12.56 -31.76 6.58
C LEU A 649 13.99 -31.52 7.10
N ASN A 650 14.97 -32.22 6.55
CA ASN A 650 16.39 -32.02 6.87
C ASN A 650 17.23 -31.98 5.60
N PHE A 651 17.89 -30.82 5.35
CA PHE A 651 18.76 -30.55 4.20
C PHE A 651 20.24 -30.32 4.60
N GLU A 652 20.66 -30.69 5.82
CA GLU A 652 22.03 -30.44 6.31
C GLU A 652 23.10 -31.19 5.51
N SER A 653 22.78 -32.40 5.04
CA SER A 653 23.68 -33.24 4.22
C SER A 653 22.90 -33.92 3.10
N ALA A 654 23.64 -34.46 2.10
CA ALA A 654 23.03 -35.26 1.04
C ALA A 654 22.32 -36.50 1.62
N GLU A 655 22.95 -37.17 2.60
CA GLU A 655 22.40 -38.35 3.27
C GLU A 655 21.10 -38.01 4.04
N SER A 656 21.06 -36.90 4.78
CA SER A 656 19.84 -36.45 5.50
C SER A 656 18.71 -36.07 4.55
N THR A 657 19.03 -35.50 3.39
CA THR A 657 18.04 -35.17 2.35
C THR A 657 17.45 -36.44 1.74
N GLU A 658 18.27 -37.46 1.46
CA GLU A 658 17.83 -38.79 0.96
C GLU A 658 16.94 -39.50 2.00
N GLN A 659 17.31 -39.46 3.27
CA GLN A 659 16.51 -40.03 4.36
C GLN A 659 15.16 -39.34 4.46
N THR A 660 15.11 -38.01 4.34
CA THR A 660 13.88 -37.24 4.32
C THR A 660 12.99 -37.62 3.12
N ALA A 661 13.58 -37.79 1.93
CA ALA A 661 12.87 -38.22 0.74
C ALA A 661 12.22 -39.61 0.92
N LEU A 662 13.00 -40.56 1.50
CA LEU A 662 12.51 -41.90 1.79
C LEU A 662 11.39 -41.88 2.84
N GLN A 663 11.57 -41.16 3.92
CA GLN A 663 10.56 -41.02 4.97
C GLN A 663 9.26 -40.41 4.42
N MET A 664 9.37 -39.38 3.60
CA MET A 664 8.23 -38.72 2.98
C MET A 664 7.49 -39.65 2.02
N THR A 665 8.23 -40.40 1.18
CA THR A 665 7.65 -41.41 0.26
C THR A 665 6.89 -42.50 1.03
N ASN A 666 7.48 -43.01 2.10
CA ASN A 666 6.85 -44.05 2.93
C ASN A 666 5.59 -43.52 3.66
N THR A 667 5.60 -42.27 4.10
CA THR A 667 4.46 -41.63 4.76
C THR A 667 3.33 -41.39 3.78
N ILE A 668 3.64 -40.93 2.56
CA ILE A 668 2.64 -40.71 1.49
C ILE A 668 1.99 -42.01 1.08
N ASN A 669 2.75 -43.10 0.95
CA ASN A 669 2.32 -44.45 0.60
C ASN A 669 1.36 -44.50 -0.62
N ASP A 670 1.62 -43.65 -1.62
CA ASP A 670 0.87 -43.59 -2.89
C ASP A 670 1.83 -43.97 -4.04
N PRO A 671 1.59 -45.07 -4.77
CA PRO A 671 2.48 -45.51 -5.85
C PRO A 671 2.54 -44.52 -7.02
N ALA A 672 1.58 -43.60 -7.13
CA ALA A 672 1.57 -42.53 -8.13
C ALA A 672 2.50 -41.34 -7.76
N ILE A 673 3.06 -41.35 -6.55
CA ILE A 673 3.87 -40.24 -6.03
C ILE A 673 5.24 -40.77 -5.63
N LYS A 674 6.28 -40.12 -6.15
CA LYS A 674 7.66 -40.41 -5.82
C LYS A 674 8.36 -39.16 -5.31
N VAL A 675 9.08 -39.27 -4.20
CA VAL A 675 9.92 -38.15 -3.70
C VAL A 675 11.40 -38.55 -3.90
N VAL A 676 12.15 -37.68 -4.54
CA VAL A 676 13.55 -37.87 -4.88
C VAL A 676 14.37 -36.70 -4.34
N ALA A 677 15.47 -37.05 -3.65
CA ALA A 677 16.45 -36.04 -3.26
C ALA A 677 17.32 -35.65 -4.47
N ILE A 678 17.46 -34.34 -4.70
CA ILE A 678 18.37 -33.78 -5.69
C ILE A 678 19.43 -32.99 -4.92
N ASN A 679 20.67 -33.46 -5.02
CA ASN A 679 21.83 -32.84 -4.40
C ASN A 679 22.73 -32.27 -5.50
N ASP A 680 22.88 -30.92 -5.51
CA ASP A 680 23.82 -30.23 -6.41
C ASP A 680 25.07 -29.84 -5.61
N ASP A 681 26.08 -30.65 -5.67
CA ASP A 681 27.34 -30.45 -4.94
C ASP A 681 28.14 -29.25 -5.49
N VAL A 682 27.84 -28.77 -6.71
CA VAL A 682 28.56 -27.65 -7.34
C VAL A 682 28.04 -26.31 -6.76
N ASN A 683 26.73 -26.19 -6.60
CA ASN A 683 26.09 -24.99 -6.08
C ASN A 683 25.71 -25.08 -4.59
N GLY A 684 25.92 -26.26 -3.98
CA GLY A 684 25.57 -26.50 -2.57
C GLY A 684 24.06 -26.51 -2.31
N THR A 685 23.22 -26.64 -3.34
CA THR A 685 21.77 -26.65 -3.21
C THR A 685 21.22 -28.05 -3.03
N ARG A 686 20.24 -28.19 -2.13
CA ARG A 686 19.56 -29.46 -1.85
C ARG A 686 18.06 -29.26 -1.96
N THR A 687 17.40 -30.16 -2.70
CA THR A 687 15.99 -30.05 -3.04
C THR A 687 15.31 -31.41 -2.96
N LEU A 688 14.09 -31.46 -2.44
CA LEU A 688 13.21 -32.61 -2.57
C LEU A 688 12.28 -32.40 -3.76
N ARG A 689 12.42 -33.27 -4.75
CA ARG A 689 11.57 -33.28 -5.94
C ARG A 689 10.43 -34.28 -5.76
N VAL A 690 9.21 -33.79 -5.78
CA VAL A 690 7.99 -34.59 -5.69
C VAL A 690 7.43 -34.77 -7.09
N GLU A 691 7.33 -36.00 -7.55
CA GLU A 691 6.83 -36.40 -8.86
C GLU A 691 5.50 -37.13 -8.70
N ARG A 692 4.43 -36.57 -9.25
CA ARG A 692 3.09 -37.19 -9.27
C ARG A 692 2.71 -37.61 -10.69
N LEU A 693 2.40 -38.88 -10.89
CA LEU A 693 1.82 -39.38 -12.13
C LEU A 693 0.33 -39.06 -12.18
N HIS A 694 -0.08 -38.23 -13.12
CA HIS A 694 -1.49 -37.83 -13.30
C HIS A 694 -1.88 -37.92 -14.77
N HIS A 695 -2.85 -38.82 -15.10
CA HIS A 695 -3.30 -39.06 -16.48
C HIS A 695 -2.16 -39.27 -17.50
N GLY A 696 -1.14 -40.02 -17.11
CA GLY A 696 0.03 -40.30 -17.96
C GLY A 696 1.10 -39.22 -18.02
N ASN A 697 0.87 -38.06 -17.42
CA ASN A 697 1.85 -36.98 -17.32
C ASN A 697 2.46 -36.92 -15.91
N ILE A 698 3.74 -36.55 -15.80
CA ILE A 698 4.41 -36.35 -14.53
C ILE A 698 4.30 -34.87 -14.16
N LYS A 699 3.59 -34.58 -13.08
CA LYS A 699 3.60 -33.27 -12.45
C LYS A 699 4.72 -33.22 -11.42
N VAL A 700 5.56 -32.21 -11.52
CA VAL A 700 6.72 -32.02 -10.64
C VAL A 700 6.50 -30.81 -9.74
N SER A 701 6.85 -30.96 -8.47
CA SER A 701 6.99 -29.84 -7.52
C SER A 701 8.26 -30.01 -6.71
N ASN A 702 8.87 -28.90 -6.30
CA ASN A 702 10.14 -28.90 -5.56
C ASN A 702 9.91 -28.29 -4.17
N ILE A 703 10.63 -28.86 -3.18
CA ILE A 703 10.78 -28.31 -1.84
C ILE A 703 12.25 -27.99 -1.66
N GLU A 704 12.57 -26.72 -1.62
CA GLU A 704 13.94 -26.22 -1.49
C GLU A 704 14.34 -26.08 -0.01
N SER A 705 15.62 -26.06 0.27
CA SER A 705 16.17 -25.94 1.63
C SER A 705 15.70 -24.69 2.35
N ASP A 706 15.47 -23.58 1.62
CA ASP A 706 14.98 -22.32 2.18
C ASP A 706 13.56 -22.43 2.76
N PHE A 707 12.79 -23.42 2.34
CA PHE A 707 11.46 -23.66 2.88
C PHE A 707 11.48 -23.97 4.39
N VAL A 708 12.51 -24.67 4.88
CA VAL A 708 12.63 -25.06 6.31
C VAL A 708 12.74 -23.85 7.24
N VAL A 709 13.34 -22.76 6.77
CA VAL A 709 13.47 -21.52 7.56
C VAL A 709 12.25 -20.60 7.43
N SER A 710 11.32 -20.95 6.55
CA SER A 710 10.11 -20.16 6.31
C SER A 710 9.13 -20.22 7.51
N ALA A 711 8.38 -19.14 7.69
CA ALA A 711 7.30 -19.11 8.68
C ALA A 711 6.21 -20.16 8.40
N ASP A 712 5.95 -20.46 7.14
CA ASP A 712 4.97 -21.45 6.72
C ASP A 712 5.35 -22.85 7.19
N TYR A 713 6.60 -23.25 6.98
CA TYR A 713 7.09 -24.55 7.47
C TYR A 713 6.99 -24.66 8.99
N LYS A 714 7.40 -23.62 9.73
CA LYS A 714 7.32 -23.59 11.20
C LYS A 714 5.89 -23.77 11.70
N VAL A 715 4.91 -23.17 11.05
CA VAL A 715 3.49 -23.36 11.41
C VAL A 715 3.06 -24.80 11.14
N LEU A 716 3.43 -25.38 10.00
CA LEU A 716 3.12 -26.80 9.69
C LEU A 716 3.81 -27.76 10.67
N GLU A 717 5.05 -27.50 11.01
CA GLU A 717 5.83 -28.31 11.98
C GLU A 717 5.21 -28.25 13.38
N ASN A 718 4.85 -27.05 13.87
CA ASN A 718 4.17 -26.87 15.14
C ASN A 718 2.80 -27.56 15.17
N ALA A 719 2.05 -27.46 14.09
CA ALA A 719 0.78 -28.15 13.94
C ALA A 719 0.97 -29.68 13.96
N ALA A 720 1.97 -30.18 13.21
CA ALA A 720 2.31 -31.61 13.23
C ALA A 720 2.67 -32.09 14.64
N ALA A 721 3.46 -31.34 15.40
CA ALA A 721 3.80 -31.67 16.79
C ALA A 721 2.55 -31.70 17.70
N THR A 722 1.59 -30.79 17.47
CA THR A 722 0.35 -30.71 18.23
C THR A 722 -0.58 -31.89 17.94
N PHE A 723 -0.74 -32.27 16.66
CA PHE A 723 -1.74 -33.27 16.25
C PHE A 723 -1.20 -34.69 16.18
N LYS A 724 0.12 -34.90 16.13
CA LYS A 724 0.76 -36.22 16.13
C LYS A 724 0.52 -36.91 17.49
N GLY A 725 -0.25 -37.98 17.46
CA GLY A 725 -0.58 -38.72 18.67
C GLY A 725 -1.64 -38.10 19.58
N LEU A 726 -2.28 -37.02 19.15
CA LEU A 726 -3.39 -36.40 19.88
C LEU A 726 -4.58 -37.37 20.03
N LEU A 727 -4.86 -38.16 19.02
CA LEU A 727 -5.97 -39.11 18.99
C LEU A 727 -5.43 -40.53 19.08
N GLY A 728 -5.93 -41.30 20.06
CA GLY A 728 -5.61 -42.71 20.30
C GLY A 728 -6.81 -43.63 20.02
N GLU A 729 -6.65 -44.86 20.46
CA GLU A 729 -7.71 -45.87 20.26
C GLU A 729 -9.01 -45.50 21.03
N GLY A 730 -10.13 -45.56 20.34
CA GLY A 730 -11.43 -45.18 20.90
C GLY A 730 -11.67 -43.66 20.98
N ALA A 731 -10.93 -42.86 20.22
CA ALA A 731 -11.18 -41.42 20.10
C ALA A 731 -12.55 -41.16 19.46
N PHE A 732 -13.29 -40.21 20.01
CA PHE A 732 -14.55 -39.75 19.46
C PHE A 732 -14.81 -38.29 19.73
N ILE A 733 -15.64 -37.68 18.92
CA ILE A 733 -16.12 -36.33 19.11
C ILE A 733 -17.65 -36.34 19.32
N ARG A 734 -18.10 -35.47 20.21
CA ARG A 734 -19.51 -35.30 20.49
C ARG A 734 -19.92 -33.84 20.50
N ARG A 735 -21.19 -33.57 20.19
CA ARG A 735 -21.79 -32.25 20.22
C ARG A 735 -23.25 -32.32 20.67
N GLY A 736 -23.66 -31.35 21.50
CA GLY A 736 -25.07 -31.24 21.99
C GLY A 736 -25.17 -31.30 23.50
N GLU A 737 -26.42 -31.17 23.99
CA GLU A 737 -26.76 -31.21 25.40
C GLU A 737 -27.91 -32.17 25.68
N GLY A 738 -27.89 -32.85 26.84
CA GLY A 738 -28.94 -33.76 27.28
C GLY A 738 -29.22 -34.89 26.29
N GLU A 739 -30.48 -35.08 25.91
CA GLU A 739 -30.94 -36.14 24.97
C GLU A 739 -30.60 -35.87 23.51
N ARG A 740 -30.05 -34.66 23.19
CA ARG A 740 -29.68 -34.28 21.82
C ARG A 740 -28.19 -34.44 21.54
N VAL A 741 -27.47 -35.11 22.40
CA VAL A 741 -26.05 -35.39 22.19
C VAL A 741 -25.89 -36.36 21.04
N LYS A 742 -25.05 -35.97 20.07
CA LYS A 742 -24.57 -36.81 18.98
C LYS A 742 -23.09 -37.02 19.10
N GLU A 743 -22.61 -38.20 18.73
CA GLU A 743 -21.20 -38.54 18.78
C GLU A 743 -20.79 -39.42 17.60
N ILE A 744 -19.52 -39.35 17.21
CA ILE A 744 -18.92 -40.17 16.18
C ILE A 744 -17.47 -40.54 16.56
N ALA A 745 -17.08 -41.79 16.28
CA ALA A 745 -15.70 -42.20 16.37
C ALA A 745 -14.85 -41.50 15.30
N VAL A 746 -13.68 -40.97 15.66
CA VAL A 746 -12.83 -40.24 14.76
C VAL A 746 -11.44 -40.89 14.68
N GLN A 747 -10.88 -40.87 13.46
CA GLN A 747 -9.59 -41.49 13.17
C GLN A 747 -8.48 -40.42 13.25
N ASP A 748 -8.80 -39.19 12.88
CA ASP A 748 -7.90 -38.04 12.90
C ASP A 748 -8.68 -36.75 13.21
N PHE A 749 -7.94 -35.67 13.43
CA PHE A 749 -8.55 -34.37 13.75
C PHE A 749 -9.29 -33.77 12.56
N HIS A 750 -8.90 -34.10 11.33
CA HIS A 750 -9.59 -33.69 10.11
C HIS A 750 -11.03 -34.25 10.06
N HIS A 751 -11.18 -35.53 10.35
CA HIS A 751 -12.49 -36.20 10.41
C HIS A 751 -13.39 -35.59 11.48
N ALA A 752 -12.81 -35.26 12.65
CA ALA A 752 -13.53 -34.56 13.71
C ALA A 752 -14.05 -33.19 13.24
N MET A 753 -13.23 -32.41 12.53
CA MET A 753 -13.59 -31.09 12.02
C MET A 753 -14.66 -31.16 10.94
N LEU A 754 -14.58 -32.09 10.02
CA LEU A 754 -15.60 -32.31 8.98
C LEU A 754 -16.96 -32.59 9.60
N TRP A 755 -17.03 -33.52 10.55
CA TRP A 755 -18.25 -33.88 11.22
C TRP A 755 -18.86 -32.72 12.03
N LEU A 756 -18.04 -31.97 12.78
CA LEU A 756 -18.50 -30.79 13.50
C LEU A 756 -19.11 -29.74 12.57
N ARG A 757 -18.50 -29.53 11.42
CA ARG A 757 -18.99 -28.60 10.41
C ARG A 757 -20.33 -29.06 9.83
N GLU A 758 -20.46 -30.33 9.46
CA GLU A 758 -21.71 -30.89 8.96
C GLU A 758 -22.86 -30.80 9.98
N GLU A 759 -22.57 -31.10 11.24
CA GLU A 759 -23.57 -30.97 12.31
C GLU A 759 -23.96 -29.51 12.58
N ALA A 760 -23.05 -28.59 12.43
CA ALA A 760 -23.34 -27.16 12.52
C ALA A 760 -24.22 -26.69 11.36
N GLU A 761 -23.91 -27.09 10.13
CA GLU A 761 -24.68 -26.75 8.92
C GLU A 761 -26.13 -27.21 8.97
N ARG A 762 -26.41 -28.35 9.59
CA ARG A 762 -27.81 -28.85 9.78
C ARG A 762 -28.65 -27.95 10.70
N GLY A 763 -28.02 -27.18 11.57
CA GLY A 763 -28.70 -26.31 12.53
C GLY A 763 -28.79 -24.85 12.10
N VAL A 764 -28.20 -24.46 10.98
CA VAL A 764 -28.10 -23.07 10.50
C VAL A 764 -28.81 -22.92 9.15
N SER A 765 -29.76 -22.01 9.07
CA SER A 765 -30.34 -21.58 7.79
C SER A 765 -29.47 -20.47 7.24
N LYS A 766 -28.99 -20.59 5.98
CA LYS A 766 -28.14 -19.65 5.29
C LYS A 766 -28.81 -19.10 4.04
N GLN A 767 -28.84 -17.78 3.89
CA GLN A 767 -29.27 -17.10 2.68
C GLN A 767 -28.07 -16.29 2.15
N ARG A 768 -27.71 -16.50 0.89
CA ARG A 768 -26.70 -15.68 0.20
C ARG A 768 -27.40 -14.61 -0.63
N TYR A 769 -26.97 -13.35 -0.49
CA TYR A 769 -27.42 -12.25 -1.32
C TYR A 769 -26.49 -12.11 -2.54
N LYS A 770 -27.06 -12.07 -3.74
CA LYS A 770 -26.34 -11.82 -4.99
C LYS A 770 -26.41 -10.34 -5.40
N GLY A 771 -27.51 -9.67 -5.08
CA GLY A 771 -27.69 -8.27 -5.41
C GLY A 771 -28.46 -7.50 -4.35
N LEU A 772 -28.28 -6.19 -4.35
CA LEU A 772 -28.95 -5.24 -3.43
C LEU A 772 -30.48 -5.20 -3.63
N GLY A 773 -30.94 -5.55 -4.83
CA GLY A 773 -32.37 -5.66 -5.14
C GLY A 773 -33.09 -6.79 -4.39
N GLU A 774 -32.35 -7.76 -3.84
CA GLU A 774 -32.89 -8.83 -3.00
C GLU A 774 -33.16 -8.37 -1.56
N MET A 775 -32.60 -7.23 -1.15
CA MET A 775 -32.81 -6.66 0.18
C MET A 775 -34.00 -5.72 0.18
N ASN A 776 -34.86 -5.87 1.17
CA ASN A 776 -35.90 -4.88 1.41
C ASN A 776 -35.30 -3.61 2.03
N PRO A 777 -36.05 -2.47 2.04
CA PRO A 777 -35.53 -1.19 2.53
C PRO A 777 -34.97 -1.22 3.97
N SER A 778 -35.62 -1.97 4.87
CA SER A 778 -35.16 -2.09 6.27
C SER A 778 -33.86 -2.89 6.37
N GLN A 779 -33.74 -3.98 5.62
CA GLN A 779 -32.50 -4.77 5.57
C GLN A 779 -31.33 -3.97 5.00
N LEU A 780 -31.58 -3.19 3.94
CA LEU A 780 -30.56 -2.36 3.33
C LEU A 780 -30.10 -1.23 4.28
N TRP A 781 -31.04 -0.64 5.04
CA TRP A 781 -30.72 0.33 6.07
C TRP A 781 -29.85 -0.30 7.17
N GLU A 782 -30.34 -1.32 7.86
CA GLU A 782 -29.66 -1.91 9.03
C GLU A 782 -28.33 -2.58 8.75
N THR A 783 -28.00 -2.88 7.48
CA THR A 783 -26.74 -3.54 7.11
C THR A 783 -25.76 -2.65 6.38
N THR A 784 -26.24 -1.70 5.56
CA THR A 784 -25.39 -1.02 4.55
C THR A 784 -25.48 0.51 4.62
N MET A 785 -26.58 1.08 5.11
CA MET A 785 -26.78 2.52 5.05
C MET A 785 -26.75 3.21 6.41
N ASP A 786 -27.05 2.54 7.50
CA ASP A 786 -26.98 3.08 8.86
C ASP A 786 -25.53 3.40 9.23
N PRO A 787 -25.18 4.66 9.52
CA PRO A 787 -23.83 5.06 9.89
C PRO A 787 -23.25 4.34 11.11
N THR A 788 -24.09 3.78 11.97
CA THR A 788 -23.68 3.13 13.23
C THR A 788 -23.20 1.69 13.03
N VAL A 789 -23.63 1.04 11.94
CA VAL A 789 -23.36 -0.41 11.71
C VAL A 789 -22.73 -0.70 10.36
N ARG A 790 -22.90 0.20 9.38
CA ARG A 790 -22.39 0.00 8.02
C ARG A 790 -20.87 -0.08 7.96
N ARG A 791 -20.37 -0.79 6.95
CA ARG A 791 -18.95 -0.84 6.61
C ARG A 791 -18.72 -0.16 5.27
N LEU A 792 -17.77 0.76 5.23
CA LEU A 792 -17.36 1.47 4.03
C LEU A 792 -15.87 1.28 3.82
N LEU A 793 -15.47 0.93 2.59
CA LEU A 793 -14.08 0.94 2.17
C LEU A 793 -13.76 2.33 1.61
N LYS A 794 -12.84 3.05 2.22
CA LYS A 794 -12.32 4.32 1.69
C LYS A 794 -11.36 4.05 0.55
N VAL A 795 -11.57 4.68 -0.60
CA VAL A 795 -10.69 4.55 -1.76
C VAL A 795 -9.49 5.47 -1.59
N GLN A 796 -8.29 4.90 -1.68
CA GLN A 796 -7.02 5.62 -1.57
C GLN A 796 -6.09 5.22 -2.71
N ILE A 797 -5.21 6.12 -3.13
CA ILE A 797 -4.17 5.87 -4.13
C ILE A 797 -2.85 5.78 -3.37
N GLU A 798 -2.37 4.57 -3.15
CA GLU A 798 -1.10 4.32 -2.48
C GLU A 798 0.08 4.52 -3.45
N ASP A 799 -0.04 3.99 -4.66
CA ASP A 799 0.92 4.14 -5.75
C ASP A 799 0.23 4.65 -7.02
N ALA A 800 0.47 5.92 -7.37
CA ALA A 800 -0.13 6.54 -8.56
C ALA A 800 0.35 5.89 -9.87
N ILE A 801 1.59 5.36 -9.92
CA ILE A 801 2.13 4.68 -11.11
C ILE A 801 1.46 3.33 -11.29
N ALA A 802 1.37 2.54 -10.21
CA ALA A 802 0.71 1.23 -10.25
C ALA A 802 -0.78 1.38 -10.56
N ALA A 803 -1.46 2.38 -9.98
CA ALA A 803 -2.87 2.68 -10.28
C ALA A 803 -3.04 3.06 -11.75
N ASP A 804 -2.20 3.94 -12.30
CA ASP A 804 -2.22 4.33 -13.70
C ASP A 804 -2.03 3.11 -14.63
N GLN A 805 -1.05 2.26 -14.33
CA GLN A 805 -0.80 1.03 -15.10
C GLN A 805 -2.00 0.06 -15.06
N ILE A 806 -2.64 -0.11 -13.90
CA ILE A 806 -3.82 -0.97 -13.76
C ILE A 806 -4.99 -0.42 -14.57
N PHE A 807 -5.31 0.87 -14.45
CA PHE A 807 -6.39 1.48 -15.23
C PHE A 807 -6.10 1.42 -16.73
N THR A 808 -4.88 1.71 -17.18
CA THR A 808 -4.48 1.59 -18.56
C THR A 808 -4.60 0.14 -19.07
N THR A 809 -4.17 -0.84 -18.29
CA THR A 809 -4.23 -2.26 -18.65
C THR A 809 -5.67 -2.77 -18.72
N LEU A 810 -6.48 -2.47 -17.70
CA LEU A 810 -7.85 -3.02 -17.60
C LEU A 810 -8.84 -2.29 -18.49
N MET A 811 -8.71 -0.96 -18.62
CA MET A 811 -9.69 -0.09 -19.24
C MET A 811 -9.22 0.51 -20.58
N GLY A 812 -7.94 0.34 -20.96
CA GLY A 812 -7.38 0.77 -22.23
C GLY A 812 -7.88 -0.06 -23.42
N ASP A 813 -7.51 0.36 -24.63
CA ASP A 813 -7.94 -0.30 -25.87
C ASP A 813 -7.12 -1.57 -26.19
N ASP A 814 -5.87 -1.66 -25.69
CA ASP A 814 -4.98 -2.78 -25.94
C ASP A 814 -5.46 -4.04 -25.21
N VAL A 815 -5.69 -5.10 -26.00
CA VAL A 815 -6.20 -6.37 -25.49
C VAL A 815 -5.09 -7.22 -24.89
N GLU A 816 -3.90 -7.22 -25.47
CA GLU A 816 -2.81 -8.12 -25.09
C GLU A 816 -2.30 -7.91 -23.66
N PRO A 817 -2.06 -6.66 -23.18
CA PRO A 817 -1.69 -6.43 -21.78
C PRO A 817 -2.77 -6.90 -20.80
N ARG A 818 -4.05 -6.72 -21.16
CA ARG A 818 -5.18 -7.17 -20.35
C ARG A 818 -5.27 -8.69 -20.28
N ARG A 819 -5.06 -9.36 -21.42
CA ARG A 819 -5.02 -10.81 -21.51
C ARG A 819 -3.89 -11.38 -20.65
N ALA A 820 -2.68 -10.85 -20.80
CA ALA A 820 -1.53 -11.25 -20.00
C ALA A 820 -1.77 -11.03 -18.49
N PHE A 821 -2.44 -9.93 -18.10
CA PHE A 821 -2.84 -9.66 -16.73
C PHE A 821 -3.82 -10.71 -16.20
N ILE A 822 -4.85 -11.07 -16.99
CA ILE A 822 -5.83 -12.10 -16.62
C ILE A 822 -5.13 -13.46 -16.44
N GLU A 823 -4.29 -13.86 -17.40
CA GLU A 823 -3.57 -15.12 -17.35
C GLU A 823 -2.63 -15.22 -16.14
N SER A 824 -1.87 -14.16 -15.84
CA SER A 824 -0.96 -14.14 -14.70
C SER A 824 -1.66 -14.12 -13.33
N ASN A 825 -2.89 -13.60 -13.27
CA ASN A 825 -3.67 -13.50 -12.05
C ASN A 825 -4.80 -14.55 -11.93
N ALA A 826 -4.98 -15.41 -12.93
CA ALA A 826 -6.06 -16.40 -12.96
C ALA A 826 -6.10 -17.31 -11.71
N LEU A 827 -4.93 -17.71 -11.21
CA LEU A 827 -4.82 -18.53 -10.00
C LEU A 827 -5.11 -17.76 -8.69
N ARG A 828 -5.12 -16.42 -8.74
CA ARG A 828 -5.44 -15.57 -7.59
C ARG A 828 -6.91 -15.15 -7.57
N ALA A 829 -7.59 -15.29 -8.70
CA ALA A 829 -9.01 -14.97 -8.80
C ALA A 829 -9.82 -15.91 -7.90
N GLY A 830 -10.47 -15.35 -6.89
CA GLY A 830 -11.48 -16.03 -6.07
C GLY A 830 -12.86 -15.52 -6.43
N ASN A 831 -13.89 -16.33 -6.17
CA ASN A 831 -15.30 -15.94 -6.35
C ASN A 831 -15.65 -15.44 -7.77
N ILE A 832 -15.15 -16.12 -8.79
CA ILE A 832 -15.64 -15.91 -10.14
C ILE A 832 -17.01 -16.59 -10.22
N ASP A 833 -18.06 -15.78 -10.31
CA ASP A 833 -19.40 -16.26 -10.59
C ASP A 833 -19.43 -16.75 -12.06
N VAL A 834 -19.34 -18.05 -12.26
CA VAL A 834 -19.44 -18.71 -13.57
C VAL A 834 -20.83 -19.28 -13.74
#